data_e2fb1a92bf1d96d70a4c56965b13039c
#
_entry.id   e2fb1a92bf1d96d70a4c56965b13039c
#
_cell.length_a   1.000
_cell.length_b   1.000
_cell.length_c   1.000
_cell.angle_alpha   90.00
_cell.angle_beta   90.00
_cell.angle_gamma   90.00
#
_symmetry.space_group_name_H-M   'P 1'
#
loop_
_entity.id
_entity.type
_entity.pdbx_description
1 polymer ?
#
loop_
_entity_poly.entity_id
_entity_poly.type
_entity_poly.pdbx_seq_one_letter_code
_entity_poly.pdbx_strand_id
1 'polypeptide(L)'
;MRTHTPTDRDAALDEIIREFSPSQDDGRIHDRLPPEFMEDEPTRELLGDIPITEEAPRGEEPDVLVWTPRAKQPAAPPVSSETLRLNRDEVREAAAEPFTGNWEPQYEQPIGEYVPPEPIIFRPRSRLSELRHKLIEGPEQRYNALSEKGVTKLQIALFISMLTVVLAVASIVLHRLDMVQENRMRLLVFGELFAMLVSATLCWELLAQGIVSIFRGRFQANTLLAFSFAACIADGIYCLEEVTVPFCAAFSLEALMCLWSEYQKRSTELHQMDTLRRASRLNRISKAPDCHEGHPGFRVSDGQPEDFMDTYQVPSAPQKALNRFALAALIASVLVALTAGGIGGVRAGVRTWSAAILAACPATLLICQTRPGWILQRRLHRFGAVLCGWKGVQTAAGRAVVPISDEDLMPSGSVKINGIKFYSNRNPDSVLAYATAIMTESGSCLARLFEHMVKTRKSQRYELEEFKSYSDQGLGAIICGEKVLLGTQEFLKTMGIHVPDGFPRDPAIYMAIEQEFVCRAVLAFGKLKGVSAGLGALCAQRKLTPVLTSNNFVLEQSFIRSKYRVDTDKILFPSPVERERLASWAPEQSEHCALTTQEGLAGMAFAITGARSLRTASIIGAAVHILGGCVGLAAVLILTLLGRVDLMTPANLLLLELIWAVPGLMITEWTRNL
;
A
#
# COMPACT_ATOMS: atom_id res chain seq x y z
N MET A 1 2.13 21.77 -38.95
CA MET A 1 1.20 21.19 -37.94
C MET A 1 0.82 19.80 -38.42
N ARG A 2 1.48 18.78 -37.89
CA ARG A 2 1.11 17.36 -38.12
C ARG A 2 0.35 16.91 -36.89
N THR A 3 -0.92 16.68 -37.05
CA THR A 3 -1.79 16.05 -36.06
C THR A 3 -1.36 14.60 -35.92
N HIS A 4 -0.75 14.25 -34.78
CA HIS A 4 -0.53 12.86 -34.43
C HIS A 4 -1.89 12.24 -34.10
N THR A 5 -2.35 11.33 -34.93
CA THR A 5 -3.39 10.37 -34.56
C THR A 5 -2.82 9.46 -33.47
N PRO A 6 -3.55 9.20 -32.36
CA PRO A 6 -3.10 8.25 -31.35
C PRO A 6 -2.92 6.88 -32.00
N THR A 7 -1.78 6.26 -31.77
CA THR A 7 -1.49 4.92 -32.28
C THR A 7 -2.33 3.90 -31.50
N ASP A 8 -2.73 2.79 -32.13
CA ASP A 8 -3.46 1.65 -31.49
C ASP A 8 -2.79 1.19 -30.18
N ARG A 9 -1.54 1.51 -29.99
CA ARG A 9 -0.72 1.24 -28.82
C ARG A 9 -1.11 2.11 -27.61
N ASP A 10 -1.46 3.36 -27.84
CA ASP A 10 -1.88 4.29 -26.78
C ASP A 10 -3.31 3.95 -26.34
N ALA A 11 -4.15 3.51 -27.29
CA ALA A 11 -5.52 3.06 -27.00
C ALA A 11 -5.54 1.78 -26.11
N ALA A 12 -4.65 0.81 -26.37
CA ALA A 12 -4.57 -0.40 -25.57
C ALA A 12 -3.99 -0.15 -24.18
N LEU A 13 -3.08 0.82 -24.05
CA LEU A 13 -2.55 1.23 -22.74
C LEU A 13 -3.59 1.97 -21.92
N ASP A 14 -4.36 2.84 -22.59
CA ASP A 14 -5.47 3.57 -21.98
C ASP A 14 -6.60 2.63 -21.54
N GLU A 15 -6.84 1.54 -22.27
CA GLU A 15 -7.81 0.51 -21.90
C GLU A 15 -7.37 -0.25 -20.65
N ILE A 16 -6.08 -0.62 -20.54
CA ILE A 16 -5.51 -1.26 -19.34
C ILE A 16 -5.54 -0.30 -18.15
N ILE A 17 -5.21 0.97 -18.37
CA ILE A 17 -5.26 2.00 -17.33
C ILE A 17 -6.70 2.29 -16.93
N ARG A 18 -7.64 2.31 -17.87
CA ARG A 18 -9.06 2.53 -17.61
C ARG A 18 -9.70 1.38 -16.82
N GLU A 19 -9.28 0.14 -17.05
CA GLU A 19 -9.74 -1.04 -16.30
C GLU A 19 -9.30 -0.98 -14.82
N PHE A 20 -8.21 -0.27 -14.50
CA PHE A 20 -7.62 -0.19 -13.16
C PHE A 20 -7.61 1.22 -12.55
N SER A 21 -8.05 2.23 -13.29
CA SER A 21 -8.21 3.60 -12.77
C SER A 21 -9.64 3.81 -12.28
N PRO A 22 -9.83 4.49 -11.15
CA PRO A 22 -11.16 4.96 -10.79
C PRO A 22 -11.69 5.88 -11.87
N SER A 23 -12.98 5.75 -12.20
CA SER A 23 -13.63 6.53 -13.25
C SER A 23 -13.42 8.03 -13.04
N GLN A 24 -13.03 8.72 -14.10
CA GLN A 24 -12.66 10.14 -14.08
C GLN A 24 -13.88 11.09 -14.11
N ASP A 25 -15.11 10.58 -13.99
CA ASP A 25 -16.29 11.43 -14.01
C ASP A 25 -16.54 12.07 -12.64
N ASP A 26 -16.57 13.39 -12.65
CA ASP A 26 -17.10 14.32 -11.65
C ASP A 26 -16.21 14.94 -10.57
N GLY A 27 -14.92 14.79 -10.48
CA GLY A 27 -14.08 15.61 -9.57
C GLY A 27 -14.50 15.60 -8.09
N ARG A 28 -15.27 14.62 -7.62
CA ARG A 28 -15.73 14.46 -6.24
C ARG A 28 -14.76 13.56 -5.46
N ILE A 29 -14.55 13.87 -4.21
CA ILE A 29 -13.64 13.15 -3.31
C ILE A 29 -14.01 11.65 -3.23
N HIS A 30 -15.28 11.30 -3.45
CA HIS A 30 -15.77 9.92 -3.46
C HIS A 30 -15.17 9.05 -4.57
N ASP A 31 -14.78 9.66 -5.70
CA ASP A 31 -14.22 8.95 -6.85
C ASP A 31 -12.76 8.52 -6.65
N ARG A 32 -12.14 8.90 -5.51
CA ARG A 32 -10.77 8.51 -5.18
C ARG A 32 -10.64 7.11 -4.57
N LEU A 33 -11.74 6.54 -4.08
CA LEU A 33 -11.75 5.19 -3.53
C LEU A 33 -12.35 4.21 -4.53
N PRO A 34 -11.84 2.97 -4.57
CA PRO A 34 -12.39 1.94 -5.44
C PRO A 34 -13.87 1.70 -5.14
N PRO A 35 -14.73 1.54 -6.17
CA PRO A 35 -16.18 1.35 -5.99
C PRO A 35 -16.54 0.18 -5.08
N GLU A 36 -15.74 -0.88 -5.08
CA GLU A 36 -15.93 -2.06 -4.23
C GLU A 36 -15.82 -1.81 -2.72
N PHE A 37 -15.28 -0.65 -2.31
CA PHE A 37 -15.14 -0.21 -0.92
C PHE A 37 -16.07 0.95 -0.55
N MET A 38 -16.87 1.40 -1.50
CA MET A 38 -17.93 2.39 -1.30
C MET A 38 -19.27 1.70 -1.53
N GLU A 39 -20.24 1.94 -0.67
CA GLU A 39 -21.61 1.50 -0.92
C GLU A 39 -22.20 2.38 -2.02
N ASP A 40 -22.68 1.79 -3.11
CA ASP A 40 -23.12 2.51 -4.30
C ASP A 40 -24.33 3.44 -4.08
N GLU A 41 -25.09 3.30 -2.99
CA GLU A 41 -26.35 4.02 -2.83
C GLU A 41 -26.50 4.95 -1.61
N PRO A 42 -25.94 4.73 -0.43
CA PRO A 42 -26.40 5.47 0.74
C PRO A 42 -26.01 6.94 0.78
N THR A 43 -25.04 7.37 -0.02
CA THR A 43 -24.62 8.79 -0.04
C THR A 43 -25.47 9.64 -0.97
N ARG A 44 -26.07 9.04 -1.99
CA ARG A 44 -27.00 9.71 -2.90
C ARG A 44 -28.41 9.78 -2.31
N GLU A 45 -28.89 8.68 -1.72
CA GLU A 45 -30.22 8.63 -1.07
C GLU A 45 -30.29 9.52 0.18
N LEU A 46 -29.22 9.58 0.98
CA LEU A 46 -29.16 10.48 2.14
C LEU A 46 -29.09 11.97 1.77
N LEU A 47 -28.81 12.30 0.52
CA LEU A 47 -28.65 13.68 0.04
C LEU A 47 -29.72 14.11 -0.96
N GLY A 48 -30.42 13.17 -1.59
CA GLY A 48 -31.38 13.43 -2.67
C GLY A 48 -32.82 13.54 -2.18
N ASP A 49 -33.19 12.77 -1.19
CA ASP A 49 -34.59 12.54 -0.82
C ASP A 49 -34.94 12.83 0.65
N ILE A 50 -34.30 13.82 1.26
CA ILE A 50 -34.90 14.42 2.42
C ILE A 50 -36.01 15.32 1.87
N PRO A 51 -37.29 14.93 2.00
CA PRO A 51 -38.37 15.81 1.57
C PRO A 51 -38.21 17.09 2.36
N ILE A 52 -38.01 18.19 1.69
CA ILE A 52 -38.26 19.52 2.28
C ILE A 52 -39.76 19.50 2.55
N THR A 53 -40.13 19.07 3.74
CA THR A 53 -41.50 19.16 4.17
C THR A 53 -41.77 20.64 4.34
N GLU A 54 -42.42 21.23 3.32
CA GLU A 54 -42.95 22.58 3.34
C GLU A 54 -44.07 22.78 4.39
N GLU A 55 -44.48 21.73 5.06
CA GLU A 55 -45.47 21.77 6.12
C GLU A 55 -44.82 21.51 7.48
N ALA A 56 -44.28 22.58 8.08
CA ALA A 56 -44.07 22.59 9.52
C ALA A 56 -45.43 22.76 10.19
N PRO A 57 -45.81 21.90 11.14
CA PRO A 57 -47.01 22.14 11.94
C PRO A 57 -46.83 23.45 12.71
N ARG A 58 -47.83 24.32 12.61
CA ARG A 58 -47.89 25.59 13.31
C ARG A 58 -48.08 25.32 14.81
N GLY A 59 -46.99 25.23 15.52
CA GLY A 59 -46.96 25.09 16.99
C GLY A 59 -45.52 25.17 17.43
N GLU A 60 -45.21 26.15 18.24
CA GLU A 60 -44.03 26.46 19.05
C GLU A 60 -42.80 25.48 19.02
N GLU A 61 -42.30 25.13 17.85
CA GLU A 61 -41.06 24.39 17.73
C GLU A 61 -39.87 25.29 17.34
N PRO A 62 -38.70 25.11 17.97
CA PRO A 62 -37.50 25.91 17.68
C PRO A 62 -37.01 25.75 16.23
N ASP A 63 -36.47 26.83 15.66
CA ASP A 63 -36.01 26.89 14.29
C ASP A 63 -34.97 25.79 13.95
N VAL A 64 -35.23 25.00 12.91
CA VAL A 64 -34.29 24.02 12.36
C VAL A 64 -33.55 24.63 11.18
N LEU A 65 -32.26 24.77 11.32
CA LEU A 65 -31.39 25.22 10.24
C LEU A 65 -30.87 23.99 9.46
N VAL A 66 -31.42 23.78 8.27
CA VAL A 66 -30.91 22.78 7.32
C VAL A 66 -29.86 23.45 6.46
N TRP A 67 -28.63 22.93 6.49
CA TRP A 67 -27.50 23.46 5.73
C TRP A 67 -27.13 22.54 4.58
N THR A 68 -27.11 23.08 3.34
CA THR A 68 -26.61 22.39 2.15
C THR A 68 -25.30 23.04 1.70
N PRO A 69 -24.20 22.28 1.56
CA PRO A 69 -22.94 22.87 1.14
C PRO A 69 -22.98 23.28 -0.34
N ARG A 70 -22.68 24.53 -0.63
CA ARG A 70 -22.36 25.00 -1.99
C ARG A 70 -20.86 24.79 -2.29
N ALA A 71 -20.54 24.61 -3.55
CA ALA A 71 -19.25 24.20 -4.10
C ALA A 71 -17.98 24.83 -3.48
N LYS A 72 -16.91 24.06 -3.49
CA LYS A 72 -15.60 24.26 -2.87
C LYS A 72 -14.86 25.53 -3.27
N GLN A 73 -14.27 26.19 -2.27
CA GLN A 73 -13.07 27.03 -2.44
C GLN A 73 -11.90 26.40 -1.68
N PRO A 74 -10.65 26.56 -2.15
CA PRO A 74 -9.49 25.95 -1.50
C PRO A 74 -9.22 26.57 -0.12
N ALA A 75 -8.88 25.72 0.84
CA ALA A 75 -8.59 26.11 2.21
C ALA A 75 -7.25 26.84 2.32
N ALA A 76 -7.22 27.90 3.09
CA ALA A 76 -5.97 28.56 3.50
C ALA A 76 -5.20 27.67 4.50
N PRO A 77 -3.85 27.74 4.53
CA PRO A 77 -3.05 26.96 5.48
C PRO A 77 -3.35 27.35 6.91
N PRO A 78 -3.25 26.39 7.87
CA PRO A 78 -3.51 26.70 9.28
C PRO A 78 -2.45 27.66 9.81
N VAL A 79 -2.90 28.73 10.40
CA VAL A 79 -2.05 29.62 11.20
C VAL A 79 -1.83 28.94 12.55
N SER A 80 -0.59 28.57 12.86
CA SER A 80 -0.22 28.10 14.18
C SER A 80 -0.32 29.26 15.16
N SER A 81 -1.40 29.32 15.93
CA SER A 81 -1.46 30.21 17.10
C SER A 81 -0.93 29.42 18.30
N GLU A 82 0.27 29.74 18.75
CA GLU A 82 0.67 29.46 20.13
C GLU A 82 -0.20 30.32 21.03
N THR A 83 -1.38 29.87 21.37
CA THR A 83 -2.18 30.50 22.41
C THR A 83 -1.62 30.11 23.76
N LEU A 84 -1.07 31.06 24.47
CA LEU A 84 -0.73 30.93 25.88
C LEU A 84 -2.01 30.52 26.64
N ARG A 85 -2.01 29.31 27.18
CA ARG A 85 -3.09 28.78 28.01
C ARG A 85 -2.98 29.41 29.41
N LEU A 86 -3.51 30.59 29.59
CA LEU A 86 -3.56 31.25 30.87
C LEU A 86 -4.84 30.84 31.62
N ASN A 87 -4.66 30.31 32.83
CA ASN A 87 -5.76 30.01 33.72
C ASN A 87 -6.28 31.34 34.34
N ARG A 88 -7.57 31.61 34.18
CA ARG A 88 -8.21 32.89 34.63
C ARG A 88 -8.02 33.14 36.11
N ASP A 89 -7.96 32.10 36.93
CA ASP A 89 -7.80 32.23 38.39
C ASP A 89 -6.37 32.64 38.74
N GLU A 90 -5.35 32.13 38.03
CA GLU A 90 -3.95 32.55 38.16
C GLU A 90 -3.73 34.00 37.70
N VAL A 91 -4.44 34.43 36.65
CA VAL A 91 -4.39 35.82 36.18
C VAL A 91 -5.09 36.75 37.18
N ARG A 92 -6.18 36.31 37.84
CA ARG A 92 -6.85 37.07 38.90
C ARG A 92 -6.03 37.17 40.19
N GLU A 93 -5.35 36.10 40.59
CA GLU A 93 -4.43 36.12 41.74
C GLU A 93 -3.22 37.02 41.45
N ALA A 94 -2.62 36.91 40.27
CA ALA A 94 -1.52 37.77 39.86
C ALA A 94 -1.91 39.28 39.74
N ALA A 95 -3.18 39.55 39.37
CA ALA A 95 -3.71 40.93 39.32
C ALA A 95 -4.18 41.46 40.67
N ALA A 96 -4.39 40.61 41.69
CA ALA A 96 -4.82 41.00 43.03
C ALA A 96 -3.64 41.26 44.00
N GLU A 97 -2.43 40.85 43.65
CA GLU A 97 -1.26 41.20 44.43
C GLU A 97 -0.95 42.69 44.27
N PRO A 98 -0.91 43.47 45.37
CA PRO A 98 -0.52 44.90 45.28
C PRO A 98 0.93 44.98 44.83
N PHE A 99 1.17 45.73 43.77
CA PHE A 99 2.50 46.02 43.18
C PHE A 99 3.34 46.80 44.22
N THR A 100 3.95 46.11 45.17
CA THR A 100 4.78 46.68 46.24
C THR A 100 6.25 46.29 46.06
N GLY A 101 6.72 46.24 44.87
CA GLY A 101 8.15 46.02 44.59
C GLY A 101 8.71 47.13 43.73
N ASN A 102 9.81 47.75 44.16
CA ASN A 102 10.65 48.55 43.30
C ASN A 102 11.03 47.67 42.10
N TRP A 103 10.37 47.90 40.99
CA TRP A 103 10.70 47.25 39.72
C TRP A 103 11.93 47.96 39.20
N GLU A 104 13.12 47.53 39.66
CA GLU A 104 14.36 47.80 38.92
C GLU A 104 14.35 46.91 37.69
N PRO A 105 14.37 47.50 36.48
CA PRO A 105 14.45 46.71 35.28
C PRO A 105 15.75 45.91 35.33
N GLN A 106 15.68 44.60 35.48
CA GLN A 106 16.85 43.70 35.33
C GLN A 106 17.29 43.66 33.85
N TYR A 107 17.75 44.82 33.35
CA TYR A 107 18.34 44.92 32.02
C TYR A 107 19.84 44.62 32.01
N GLU A 108 20.37 44.02 33.06
CA GLU A 108 21.80 43.67 33.14
C GLU A 108 22.07 42.16 33.25
N GLN A 109 21.20 41.31 32.74
CA GLN A 109 21.72 40.08 32.21
C GLN A 109 22.14 40.37 30.77
N PRO A 110 23.45 40.15 30.41
CA PRO A 110 23.84 40.27 29.02
C PRO A 110 22.90 39.34 28.27
N ILE A 111 22.13 39.92 27.36
CA ILE A 111 21.39 39.16 26.33
C ILE A 111 22.44 38.22 25.78
N GLY A 112 22.35 36.95 26.14
CA GLY A 112 23.29 35.94 25.67
C GLY A 112 23.43 36.20 24.18
N GLU A 113 24.66 36.43 23.77
CA GLU A 113 25.00 36.70 22.37
C GLU A 113 24.08 35.79 21.52
N TYR A 114 23.21 36.39 20.68
CA TYR A 114 22.34 35.64 19.80
C TYR A 114 23.24 34.72 19.01
N VAL A 115 23.40 33.49 19.49
CA VAL A 115 24.00 32.42 18.71
C VAL A 115 22.95 32.14 17.66
N PRO A 116 23.13 32.60 16.41
CA PRO A 116 22.22 32.25 15.34
C PRO A 116 22.13 30.72 15.37
N PRO A 117 20.93 30.11 15.28
CA PRO A 117 20.78 28.66 15.26
C PRO A 117 21.82 28.18 14.24
N GLU A 118 22.70 27.27 14.68
CA GLU A 118 23.75 26.75 13.81
C GLU A 118 23.10 26.47 12.46
N PRO A 119 23.61 27.07 11.37
CA PRO A 119 23.00 26.83 10.07
C PRO A 119 22.97 25.32 9.95
N ILE A 120 21.79 24.76 9.71
CA ILE A 120 21.62 23.33 9.45
C ILE A 120 22.66 23.01 8.40
N ILE A 121 23.82 22.48 8.84
CA ILE A 121 24.89 22.10 7.95
C ILE A 121 24.28 20.93 7.17
N PHE A 122 23.63 21.27 6.06
CA PHE A 122 23.39 20.31 5.01
C PHE A 122 24.74 19.70 4.73
N ARG A 123 24.99 18.51 5.30
CA ARG A 123 26.19 17.74 4.95
C ARG A 123 26.18 17.71 3.43
N PRO A 124 27.18 18.30 2.75
CA PRO A 124 27.15 18.36 1.31
C PRO A 124 26.99 16.93 0.83
N ARG A 125 25.86 16.64 0.20
CA ARG A 125 25.68 15.37 -0.49
C ARG A 125 26.90 15.24 -1.36
N SER A 126 27.64 14.15 -1.26
CA SER A 126 28.83 13.96 -2.08
C SER A 126 28.46 14.26 -3.53
N ARG A 127 29.33 14.92 -4.31
CA ARG A 127 29.09 15.24 -5.73
C ARG A 127 28.59 14.01 -6.52
N LEU A 128 29.01 12.81 -6.10
CA LEU A 128 28.51 11.54 -6.61
C LEU A 128 27.02 11.28 -6.30
N SER A 129 26.54 11.69 -5.12
CA SER A 129 25.10 11.54 -4.81
C SER A 129 24.25 12.56 -5.57
N GLU A 130 24.73 13.78 -5.78
CA GLU A 130 24.05 14.78 -6.62
C GLU A 130 24.04 14.40 -8.10
N LEU A 131 25.15 13.86 -8.62
CA LEU A 131 25.20 13.31 -9.97
C LEU A 131 24.29 12.11 -10.12
N ARG A 132 24.20 11.24 -9.11
CA ARG A 132 23.29 10.12 -9.08
C ARG A 132 21.83 10.58 -9.07
N HIS A 133 21.46 11.61 -8.31
CA HIS A 133 20.14 12.22 -8.32
C HIS A 133 19.78 12.85 -9.68
N LYS A 134 20.72 13.49 -10.35
CA LYS A 134 20.53 14.00 -11.72
C LYS A 134 20.40 12.93 -12.79
N LEU A 135 20.92 11.72 -12.52
CA LEU A 135 20.85 10.56 -13.43
C LEU A 135 19.65 9.64 -13.15
N ILE A 136 18.96 9.83 -12.03
CA ILE A 136 17.73 9.06 -11.74
C ILE A 136 16.60 9.67 -12.55
N GLU A 137 16.09 8.89 -13.50
CA GLU A 137 14.90 9.23 -14.27
C GLU A 137 13.72 9.48 -13.30
N GLY A 138 13.00 10.58 -13.47
CA GLY A 138 11.79 10.84 -12.70
C GLY A 138 10.69 9.79 -12.96
N PRO A 139 9.65 9.71 -12.10
CA PRO A 139 8.57 8.74 -12.27
C PRO A 139 7.89 8.82 -13.65
N GLU A 140 7.73 10.03 -14.19
CA GLU A 140 7.12 10.25 -15.50
C GLU A 140 7.99 9.75 -16.65
N GLN A 141 9.30 10.06 -16.62
CA GLN A 141 10.24 9.56 -17.65
C GLN A 141 10.31 8.04 -17.63
N ARG A 142 10.33 7.45 -16.42
CA ARG A 142 10.35 6.01 -16.25
C ARG A 142 9.07 5.34 -16.71
N TYR A 143 7.91 5.95 -16.42
CA TYR A 143 6.63 5.50 -16.92
C TYR A 143 6.60 5.48 -18.46
N ASN A 144 7.02 6.55 -19.10
CA ASN A 144 7.07 6.66 -20.56
C ASN A 144 7.99 5.59 -21.16
N ALA A 145 9.19 5.41 -20.60
CA ALA A 145 10.12 4.38 -21.05
C ALA A 145 9.57 2.94 -20.91
N LEU A 146 8.80 2.65 -19.85
CA LEU A 146 8.14 1.36 -19.65
C LEU A 146 6.96 1.17 -20.60
N SER A 147 6.19 2.23 -20.84
CA SER A 147 5.07 2.20 -21.79
C SER A 147 5.53 1.99 -23.22
N GLU A 148 6.64 2.62 -23.64
CA GLU A 148 7.26 2.40 -24.95
C GLU A 148 7.75 0.97 -25.16
N LYS A 149 8.31 0.33 -24.11
CA LYS A 149 8.70 -1.09 -24.18
C LYS A 149 7.52 -2.02 -24.41
N GLY A 150 6.32 -1.60 -24.01
CA GLY A 150 5.04 -2.24 -24.28
C GLY A 150 4.77 -3.49 -23.44
N VAL A 151 3.75 -3.40 -22.59
CA VAL A 151 3.22 -4.54 -21.84
C VAL A 151 2.42 -5.47 -22.77
N THR A 152 1.74 -4.91 -23.76
CA THR A 152 0.95 -5.66 -24.75
C THR A 152 1.78 -6.64 -25.56
N LYS A 153 3.02 -6.26 -25.92
CA LYS A 153 3.94 -7.19 -26.61
C LYS A 153 4.22 -8.44 -25.78
N LEU A 154 4.39 -8.26 -24.46
CA LEU A 154 4.59 -9.39 -23.54
C LEU A 154 3.33 -10.23 -23.38
N GLN A 155 2.13 -9.65 -23.42
CA GLN A 155 0.86 -10.40 -23.38
C GLN A 155 0.72 -11.28 -24.62
N ILE A 156 1.02 -10.74 -25.81
CA ILE A 156 1.00 -11.50 -27.06
C ILE A 156 2.04 -12.62 -27.01
N ALA A 157 3.27 -12.31 -26.59
CA ALA A 157 4.33 -13.31 -26.44
C ALA A 157 3.94 -14.41 -25.46
N LEU A 158 3.30 -14.07 -24.36
CA LEU A 158 2.81 -14.99 -23.35
C LEU A 158 1.70 -15.90 -23.89
N PHE A 159 0.77 -15.36 -24.68
CA PHE A 159 -0.26 -16.14 -25.34
C PHE A 159 0.31 -17.14 -26.34
N ILE A 160 1.26 -16.69 -27.20
CA ILE A 160 1.94 -17.57 -28.17
C ILE A 160 2.73 -18.64 -27.42
N SER A 161 3.49 -18.28 -26.38
CA SER A 161 4.27 -19.22 -25.57
C SER A 161 3.36 -20.25 -24.86
N MET A 162 2.18 -19.86 -24.40
CA MET A 162 1.21 -20.79 -23.84
C MET A 162 0.74 -21.79 -24.89
N LEU A 163 0.48 -21.34 -26.11
CA LEU A 163 0.09 -22.23 -27.20
C LEU A 163 1.21 -23.22 -27.55
N THR A 164 2.47 -22.76 -27.62
CA THR A 164 3.63 -23.64 -27.89
C THR A 164 3.81 -24.69 -26.81
N VAL A 165 3.64 -24.32 -25.52
CA VAL A 165 3.69 -25.27 -24.40
C VAL A 165 2.58 -26.32 -24.50
N VAL A 166 1.35 -25.91 -24.80
CA VAL A 166 0.22 -26.83 -24.96
C VAL A 166 0.50 -27.83 -26.10
N LEU A 167 1.05 -27.36 -27.22
CA LEU A 167 1.42 -28.24 -28.35
C LEU A 167 2.54 -29.21 -27.96
N ALA A 168 3.58 -28.71 -27.27
CA ALA A 168 4.70 -29.55 -26.84
C ALA A 168 4.28 -30.60 -25.79
N VAL A 169 3.44 -30.22 -24.83
CA VAL A 169 2.89 -31.18 -23.85
C VAL A 169 1.98 -32.22 -24.54
N ALA A 170 1.13 -31.77 -25.48
CA ALA A 170 0.28 -32.67 -26.24
C ALA A 170 1.07 -33.70 -27.04
N SER A 171 2.20 -33.31 -27.64
CA SER A 171 3.08 -34.24 -28.38
C SER A 171 3.65 -35.33 -27.47
N ILE A 172 4.10 -34.96 -26.25
CA ILE A 172 4.60 -35.93 -25.26
C ILE A 172 3.48 -36.88 -24.80
N VAL A 173 2.27 -36.37 -24.56
CA VAL A 173 1.14 -37.20 -24.15
C VAL A 173 0.75 -38.16 -25.26
N LEU A 174 0.68 -37.73 -26.53
CA LEU A 174 0.40 -38.57 -27.66
C LEU A 174 1.45 -39.68 -27.83
N HIS A 175 2.72 -39.33 -27.63
CA HIS A 175 3.81 -40.33 -27.64
C HIS A 175 3.67 -41.33 -26.48
N ARG A 176 3.32 -40.89 -25.29
CA ARG A 176 3.13 -41.74 -24.11
C ARG A 176 1.97 -42.71 -24.25
N LEU A 177 0.93 -42.33 -25.02
CA LEU A 177 -0.24 -43.14 -25.32
C LEU A 177 -0.02 -44.08 -26.55
N ASP A 178 1.20 -44.19 -27.04
CA ASP A 178 1.56 -44.97 -28.23
C ASP A 178 0.73 -44.63 -29.49
N MET A 179 0.17 -43.42 -29.55
CA MET A 179 -0.60 -42.94 -30.70
C MET A 179 0.27 -42.43 -31.86
N VAL A 180 1.59 -42.35 -31.68
CA VAL A 180 2.53 -41.89 -32.69
C VAL A 180 3.19 -43.06 -33.37
N GLN A 181 2.97 -43.21 -34.69
CA GLN A 181 3.59 -44.24 -35.51
C GLN A 181 5.10 -43.97 -35.61
N GLU A 182 5.94 -45.02 -35.64
CA GLU A 182 7.40 -44.91 -35.71
C GLU A 182 7.90 -44.01 -36.88
N ASN A 183 7.22 -44.05 -38.01
CA ASN A 183 7.50 -43.21 -39.18
C ASN A 183 7.36 -41.71 -38.91
N ARG A 184 6.59 -41.32 -37.89
CA ARG A 184 6.30 -39.92 -37.53
C ARG A 184 7.12 -39.42 -36.33
N MET A 185 7.92 -40.28 -35.70
CA MET A 185 8.73 -39.90 -34.54
C MET A 185 9.71 -38.78 -34.86
N ARG A 186 10.39 -38.80 -36.03
CA ARG A 186 11.26 -37.69 -36.44
C ARG A 186 10.53 -36.37 -36.55
N LEU A 187 9.28 -36.40 -37.08
CA LEU A 187 8.46 -35.20 -37.19
C LEU A 187 8.09 -34.65 -35.80
N LEU A 188 7.83 -35.53 -34.81
CA LEU A 188 7.58 -35.14 -33.44
C LEU A 188 8.80 -34.47 -32.81
N VAL A 189 10.01 -35.06 -32.99
CA VAL A 189 11.25 -34.46 -32.47
C VAL A 189 11.52 -33.08 -33.10
N PHE A 190 11.31 -32.94 -34.41
CA PHE A 190 11.38 -31.62 -35.06
C PHE A 190 10.34 -30.64 -34.54
N GLY A 191 9.11 -31.08 -34.26
CA GLY A 191 8.06 -30.26 -33.69
C GLY A 191 8.40 -29.75 -32.29
N GLU A 192 8.99 -30.60 -31.44
CA GLU A 192 9.47 -30.24 -30.12
C GLU A 192 10.62 -29.22 -30.17
N LEU A 193 11.61 -29.44 -31.05
CA LEU A 193 12.69 -28.48 -31.25
C LEU A 193 12.18 -27.15 -31.79
N PHE A 194 11.23 -27.17 -32.72
CA PHE A 194 10.63 -25.96 -33.25
C PHE A 194 9.86 -25.19 -32.15
N ALA A 195 9.08 -25.86 -31.33
CA ALA A 195 8.38 -25.26 -30.19
C ALA A 195 9.35 -24.62 -29.18
N MET A 196 10.48 -25.29 -28.90
CA MET A 196 11.55 -24.74 -28.08
C MET A 196 12.17 -23.49 -28.69
N LEU A 197 12.47 -23.49 -29.99
CA LEU A 197 13.04 -22.33 -30.68
C LEU A 197 12.06 -21.14 -30.68
N VAL A 198 10.78 -21.39 -30.91
CA VAL A 198 9.73 -20.34 -30.79
C VAL A 198 9.73 -19.77 -29.37
N SER A 199 9.72 -20.63 -28.35
CA SER A 199 9.75 -20.18 -26.94
C SER A 199 11.01 -19.38 -26.64
N ALA A 200 12.17 -19.79 -27.14
CA ALA A 200 13.43 -19.07 -26.97
C ALA A 200 13.43 -17.69 -27.67
N THR A 201 12.87 -17.60 -28.89
CA THR A 201 12.73 -16.29 -29.57
C THR A 201 11.82 -15.33 -28.83
N LEU A 202 10.74 -15.81 -28.24
CA LEU A 202 9.84 -15.00 -27.40
C LEU A 202 10.55 -14.53 -26.12
N CYS A 203 11.45 -15.36 -25.55
CA CYS A 203 12.24 -15.07 -24.35
C CYS A 203 13.60 -14.44 -24.64
N TRP A 204 13.89 -14.01 -25.88
CA TRP A 204 15.21 -13.54 -26.28
C TRP A 204 15.83 -12.49 -25.36
N GLU A 205 15.04 -11.52 -24.93
CA GLU A 205 15.51 -10.48 -23.99
C GLU A 205 15.99 -11.08 -22.66
N LEU A 206 15.31 -12.11 -22.14
CA LEU A 206 15.67 -12.78 -20.89
C LEU A 206 16.91 -13.65 -21.05
N LEU A 207 17.02 -14.38 -22.17
CA LEU A 207 18.21 -15.18 -22.52
C LEU A 207 19.43 -14.28 -22.65
N ALA A 208 19.33 -13.18 -23.41
CA ALA A 208 20.38 -12.20 -23.56
C ALA A 208 20.82 -11.58 -22.23
N GLN A 209 19.87 -11.21 -21.37
CA GLN A 209 20.15 -10.74 -20.00
C GLN A 209 20.87 -11.81 -19.18
N GLY A 210 20.46 -13.08 -19.29
CA GLY A 210 21.11 -14.22 -18.63
C GLY A 210 22.58 -14.34 -19.02
N ILE A 211 22.88 -14.27 -20.32
CA ILE A 211 24.24 -14.33 -20.85
C ILE A 211 25.08 -13.11 -20.42
N VAL A 212 24.55 -11.90 -20.60
CA VAL A 212 25.23 -10.66 -20.19
C VAL A 212 25.51 -10.62 -18.69
N SER A 213 24.64 -11.21 -17.87
CA SER A 213 24.83 -11.25 -16.41
C SER A 213 26.04 -12.07 -15.99
N ILE A 214 26.44 -13.10 -16.79
CA ILE A 214 27.64 -13.93 -16.58
C ILE A 214 28.88 -13.04 -16.70
N PHE A 215 28.97 -12.26 -17.76
CA PHE A 215 30.12 -11.36 -18.00
C PHE A 215 30.23 -10.25 -16.95
N ARG A 216 29.13 -9.95 -16.26
CA ARG A 216 29.12 -9.00 -15.14
C ARG A 216 29.38 -9.67 -13.77
N GLY A 217 29.66 -10.96 -13.73
CA GLY A 217 29.85 -11.74 -12.50
C GLY A 217 28.60 -11.84 -11.63
N ARG A 218 27.39 -11.67 -12.21
CA ARG A 218 26.12 -11.70 -11.51
C ARG A 218 25.28 -12.85 -12.04
N PHE A 219 25.27 -13.97 -11.32
CA PHE A 219 24.42 -15.11 -11.66
C PHE A 219 22.99 -14.84 -11.21
N GLN A 220 22.03 -15.06 -12.10
CA GLN A 220 20.61 -14.85 -11.88
C GLN A 220 19.82 -16.07 -12.38
N ALA A 221 18.53 -16.13 -12.08
CA ALA A 221 17.67 -17.18 -12.61
C ALA A 221 17.63 -17.18 -14.16
N ASN A 222 17.71 -16.00 -14.80
CA ASN A 222 17.83 -15.89 -16.26
C ASN A 222 19.12 -16.55 -16.81
N THR A 223 20.16 -16.65 -15.99
CA THR A 223 21.39 -17.38 -16.36
C THR A 223 21.13 -18.89 -16.46
N LEU A 224 20.36 -19.46 -15.49
CA LEU A 224 19.94 -20.86 -15.58
C LEU A 224 19.12 -21.11 -16.84
N LEU A 225 18.16 -20.25 -17.16
CA LEU A 225 17.35 -20.35 -18.37
C LEU A 225 18.21 -20.37 -19.64
N ALA A 226 19.28 -19.55 -19.72
CA ALA A 226 20.18 -19.53 -20.85
C ALA A 226 20.98 -20.84 -20.97
N PHE A 227 21.44 -21.41 -19.86
CA PHE A 227 22.13 -22.72 -19.86
C PHE A 227 21.17 -23.88 -20.11
N SER A 228 19.91 -23.82 -19.62
CA SER A 228 18.85 -24.79 -19.95
C SER A 228 18.61 -24.83 -21.45
N PHE A 229 18.56 -23.66 -22.10
CA PHE A 229 18.42 -23.57 -23.55
C PHE A 229 19.60 -24.24 -24.28
N ALA A 230 20.84 -23.94 -23.89
CA ALA A 230 22.01 -24.53 -24.49
C ALA A 230 22.06 -26.06 -24.31
N ALA A 231 21.71 -26.54 -23.11
CA ALA A 231 21.66 -27.97 -22.80
C ALA A 231 20.57 -28.68 -23.63
N CYS A 232 19.39 -28.09 -23.76
CA CYS A 232 18.28 -28.64 -24.57
C CYS A 232 18.58 -28.66 -26.06
N ILE A 233 19.32 -27.67 -26.61
CA ILE A 233 19.80 -27.72 -28.00
C ILE A 233 20.75 -28.89 -28.17
N ALA A 234 21.73 -29.05 -27.28
CA ALA A 234 22.69 -30.14 -27.36
C ALA A 234 22.01 -31.53 -27.28
N ASP A 235 21.07 -31.71 -26.32
CA ASP A 235 20.26 -32.93 -26.20
C ASP A 235 19.39 -33.15 -27.44
N GLY A 236 18.77 -32.11 -27.98
CA GLY A 236 17.92 -32.18 -29.16
C GLY A 236 18.66 -32.63 -30.41
N ILE A 237 19.93 -32.23 -30.59
CA ILE A 237 20.79 -32.70 -31.72
C ILE A 237 21.00 -34.22 -31.63
N TYR A 238 21.33 -34.75 -30.43
CA TYR A 238 21.47 -36.19 -30.23
C TYR A 238 20.15 -36.93 -30.39
N CYS A 239 19.03 -36.35 -29.91
CA CYS A 239 17.72 -36.96 -30.08
C CYS A 239 17.24 -37.05 -31.53
N LEU A 240 17.70 -36.16 -32.41
CA LEU A 240 17.45 -36.27 -33.87
C LEU A 240 18.14 -37.46 -34.51
N GLU A 241 19.36 -37.81 -34.04
CA GLU A 241 20.09 -39.01 -34.54
C GLU A 241 19.45 -40.31 -34.06
N GLU A 242 19.06 -40.39 -32.79
CA GLU A 242 18.51 -41.59 -32.15
C GLU A 242 16.97 -41.71 -32.23
N VAL A 243 16.31 -40.67 -32.74
CA VAL A 243 14.83 -40.60 -32.85
C VAL A 243 14.16 -40.78 -31.48
N THR A 244 14.72 -40.12 -30.45
CA THR A 244 14.19 -40.10 -29.09
C THR A 244 13.58 -38.73 -28.78
N VAL A 245 12.63 -38.64 -27.81
CA VAL A 245 12.00 -37.38 -27.46
C VAL A 245 12.92 -36.53 -26.59
N PRO A 246 13.23 -35.26 -26.98
CA PRO A 246 14.05 -34.34 -26.20
C PRO A 246 13.28 -33.70 -25.02
N PHE A 247 14.01 -33.00 -24.13
CA PHE A 247 13.41 -32.27 -22.99
C PHE A 247 12.90 -30.88 -23.37
N CYS A 248 12.65 -30.61 -24.66
CA CYS A 248 12.26 -29.29 -25.16
C CYS A 248 10.95 -28.73 -24.57
N ALA A 249 9.99 -29.60 -24.26
CA ALA A 249 8.73 -29.18 -23.67
C ALA A 249 8.89 -28.61 -22.23
N ALA A 250 9.80 -29.20 -21.44
CA ALA A 250 10.12 -28.68 -20.10
C ALA A 250 10.76 -27.29 -20.21
N PHE A 251 11.71 -27.10 -21.13
CA PHE A 251 12.26 -25.76 -21.38
C PHE A 251 11.18 -24.76 -21.84
N SER A 252 10.26 -25.17 -22.71
CA SER A 252 9.17 -24.30 -23.16
C SER A 252 8.27 -23.87 -22.00
N LEU A 253 8.03 -24.74 -21.03
CA LEU A 253 7.30 -24.43 -19.80
C LEU A 253 8.07 -23.44 -18.91
N GLU A 254 9.37 -23.64 -18.71
CA GLU A 254 10.22 -22.68 -18.00
C GLU A 254 10.23 -21.31 -18.68
N ALA A 255 10.34 -21.27 -20.00
CA ALA A 255 10.31 -20.04 -20.80
C ALA A 255 8.98 -19.29 -20.63
N LEU A 256 7.85 -19.99 -20.66
CA LEU A 256 6.53 -19.42 -20.39
C LEU A 256 6.47 -18.78 -19.00
N MET A 257 6.95 -19.49 -17.99
CA MET A 257 6.92 -18.99 -16.60
C MET A 257 7.85 -17.79 -16.41
N CYS A 258 9.00 -17.76 -17.09
CA CYS A 258 9.90 -16.61 -17.11
C CYS A 258 9.26 -15.38 -17.79
N LEU A 259 8.57 -15.57 -18.92
CA LEU A 259 7.82 -14.50 -19.58
C LEU A 259 6.70 -13.97 -18.70
N TRP A 260 5.96 -14.86 -18.03
CA TRP A 260 4.90 -14.45 -17.10
C TRP A 260 5.46 -13.64 -15.93
N SER A 261 6.60 -14.05 -15.38
CA SER A 261 7.31 -13.30 -14.35
C SER A 261 7.72 -11.91 -14.81
N GLU A 262 8.28 -11.78 -16.03
CA GLU A 262 8.68 -10.49 -16.58
C GLU A 262 7.47 -9.58 -16.85
N TYR A 263 6.36 -10.14 -17.35
CA TYR A 263 5.10 -9.41 -17.49
C TYR A 263 4.63 -8.84 -16.14
N GLN A 264 4.60 -9.66 -15.10
CA GLN A 264 4.19 -9.24 -13.77
C GLN A 264 5.10 -8.15 -13.21
N LYS A 265 6.41 -8.27 -13.42
CA LYS A 265 7.39 -7.28 -13.00
C LYS A 265 7.17 -5.93 -13.69
N ARG A 266 7.07 -5.92 -15.04
CA ARG A 266 6.83 -4.70 -15.81
C ARG A 266 5.48 -4.06 -15.48
N SER A 267 4.43 -4.86 -15.33
CA SER A 267 3.11 -4.40 -14.92
C SER A 267 3.14 -3.78 -13.50
N THR A 268 3.85 -4.39 -12.56
CA THR A 268 4.03 -3.85 -11.20
C THR A 268 4.72 -2.48 -11.25
N GLU A 269 5.84 -2.40 -11.96
CA GLU A 269 6.63 -1.18 -12.09
C GLU A 269 5.82 -0.06 -12.76
N LEU A 270 5.05 -0.40 -13.80
CA LEU A 270 4.15 0.55 -14.47
C LEU A 270 3.09 1.13 -13.51
N HIS A 271 2.41 0.27 -12.74
CA HIS A 271 1.41 0.74 -11.76
C HIS A 271 2.05 1.60 -10.65
N GLN A 272 3.27 1.27 -10.22
CA GLN A 272 3.99 2.07 -9.24
C GLN A 272 4.31 3.47 -9.78
N MET A 273 4.86 3.54 -11.00
CA MET A 273 5.18 4.82 -11.64
C MET A 273 3.91 5.63 -11.94
N ASP A 274 2.83 4.97 -12.36
CA ASP A 274 1.55 5.65 -12.62
C ASP A 274 0.97 6.26 -11.34
N THR A 275 1.04 5.55 -10.21
CA THR A 275 0.60 6.08 -8.91
C THR A 275 1.41 7.33 -8.53
N LEU A 276 2.73 7.31 -8.71
CA LEU A 276 3.60 8.41 -8.33
C LEU A 276 3.45 9.64 -9.24
N ARG A 277 3.32 9.44 -10.56
CA ARG A 277 3.21 10.56 -11.51
C ARG A 277 1.90 11.33 -11.40
N ARG A 278 0.80 10.65 -11.01
CA ARG A 278 -0.53 11.26 -10.85
C ARG A 278 -0.69 11.97 -9.51
N ALA A 279 0.25 11.81 -8.60
CA ALA A 279 0.14 12.36 -7.27
C ALA A 279 0.29 13.87 -7.28
N SER A 280 -0.72 14.58 -6.77
CA SER A 280 -0.61 16.01 -6.45
C SER A 280 0.09 16.24 -5.10
N ARG A 281 -0.04 15.29 -4.18
CA ARG A 281 0.60 15.27 -2.86
C ARG A 281 1.00 13.84 -2.53
N LEU A 282 2.18 13.68 -1.97
CA LEU A 282 2.68 12.39 -1.49
C LEU A 282 2.83 12.44 0.02
N ASN A 283 2.28 11.44 0.68
CA ASN A 283 2.49 11.21 2.10
C ASN A 283 3.41 10.00 2.27
N ARG A 284 4.44 10.18 3.08
CA ARG A 284 5.44 9.16 3.39
C ARG A 284 5.07 8.45 4.68
N ILE A 285 4.97 7.14 4.62
CA ILE A 285 4.83 6.27 5.79
C ILE A 285 6.22 5.81 6.19
N SER A 286 6.64 6.19 7.39
CA SER A 286 7.92 5.80 7.96
C SER A 286 7.74 5.12 9.31
N LYS A 287 8.71 4.30 9.70
CA LYS A 287 8.76 3.65 11.00
C LYS A 287 9.93 4.20 11.80
N ALA A 288 9.67 4.54 13.05
CA ALA A 288 10.68 5.11 13.93
C ALA A 288 10.61 4.45 15.32
N PRO A 289 11.72 4.45 16.07
CA PRO A 289 11.76 3.89 17.43
C PRO A 289 10.96 4.75 18.43
N ASP A 290 10.70 4.19 19.59
CA ASP A 290 10.18 4.86 20.80
C ASP A 290 8.90 5.69 20.63
N CYS A 291 7.90 5.11 19.96
CA CYS A 291 6.60 5.73 19.79
C CYS A 291 5.75 5.62 21.08
N HIS A 292 5.52 4.40 21.55
CA HIS A 292 4.69 4.12 22.72
C HIS A 292 5.25 2.91 23.49
N GLU A 293 5.46 3.08 24.80
CA GLU A 293 6.01 2.04 25.70
C GLU A 293 7.31 1.36 25.18
N GLY A 294 8.22 2.13 24.56
CA GLY A 294 9.44 1.57 23.98
C GLY A 294 9.26 0.78 22.68
N HIS A 295 8.03 0.73 22.15
CA HIS A 295 7.75 0.09 20.86
C HIS A 295 7.88 1.08 19.71
N PRO A 296 8.44 0.64 18.55
CA PRO A 296 8.49 1.48 17.37
C PRO A 296 7.09 1.74 16.82
N GLY A 297 6.89 2.91 16.23
CA GLY A 297 5.62 3.31 15.64
C GLY A 297 5.74 3.72 14.18
N PHE A 298 4.62 3.72 13.50
CA PHE A 298 4.49 4.28 12.16
C PHE A 298 4.09 5.75 12.23
N ARG A 299 4.64 6.54 11.32
CA ARG A 299 4.31 7.96 11.18
C ARG A 299 4.06 8.29 9.73
N VAL A 300 3.11 9.18 9.50
CA VAL A 300 2.86 9.80 8.19
C VAL A 300 3.49 11.19 8.19
N SER A 301 4.23 11.52 7.15
CA SER A 301 4.87 12.83 6.93
C SER A 301 4.86 13.15 5.44
N ASP A 302 5.18 14.39 5.06
CA ASP A 302 5.31 14.74 3.65
C ASP A 302 6.40 13.89 2.99
N GLY A 303 6.08 13.31 1.85
CA GLY A 303 6.95 12.43 1.07
C GLY A 303 7.35 13.04 -0.27
N GLN A 304 8.41 12.49 -0.85
CA GLN A 304 8.91 12.87 -2.17
C GLN A 304 9.06 11.63 -3.06
N PRO A 305 8.96 11.76 -4.39
CA PRO A 305 9.15 10.63 -5.30
C PRO A 305 10.51 9.94 -5.14
N GLU A 306 11.54 10.68 -4.74
CA GLU A 306 12.91 10.20 -4.51
C GLU A 306 12.97 9.13 -3.42
N ASP A 307 12.11 9.21 -2.40
CA ASP A 307 12.02 8.22 -1.32
C ASP A 307 11.74 6.80 -1.86
N PHE A 308 11.04 6.71 -2.99
CA PHE A 308 10.79 5.48 -3.70
C PHE A 308 11.88 5.17 -4.73
N MET A 309 12.26 6.14 -5.57
CA MET A 309 13.15 5.94 -6.72
C MET A 309 14.53 5.44 -6.31
N ASP A 310 15.02 5.82 -5.14
CA ASP A 310 16.32 5.36 -4.61
C ASP A 310 16.32 3.89 -4.16
N THR A 311 15.14 3.33 -3.85
CA THR A 311 15.04 2.04 -3.15
C THR A 311 14.38 0.92 -3.96
N TYR A 312 13.56 1.24 -4.96
CA TYR A 312 12.73 0.23 -5.64
C TYR A 312 13.51 -0.81 -6.44
N GLN A 313 14.70 -0.47 -6.94
CA GLN A 313 15.54 -1.39 -7.72
C GLN A 313 16.45 -2.28 -6.87
N VAL A 314 16.49 -2.07 -5.55
CA VAL A 314 17.36 -2.87 -4.67
C VAL A 314 16.85 -4.31 -4.59
N PRO A 315 17.69 -5.31 -4.94
CA PRO A 315 17.27 -6.71 -4.95
C PRO A 315 16.89 -7.19 -3.55
N SER A 316 15.79 -7.94 -3.48
CA SER A 316 15.28 -8.51 -2.23
C SER A 316 16.23 -9.57 -1.64
N ALA A 317 16.13 -9.82 -0.33
CA ALA A 317 16.91 -10.89 0.30
C ALA A 317 16.56 -12.28 -0.27
N PRO A 318 15.27 -12.64 -0.51
CA PRO A 318 14.92 -13.87 -1.23
C PRO A 318 15.53 -13.94 -2.63
N GLN A 319 15.51 -12.85 -3.39
CA GLN A 319 16.13 -12.81 -4.71
C GLN A 319 17.65 -13.04 -4.65
N LYS A 320 18.33 -12.48 -3.66
CA LYS A 320 19.76 -12.75 -3.44
C LYS A 320 20.04 -14.22 -3.11
N ALA A 321 19.15 -14.86 -2.33
CA ALA A 321 19.26 -16.29 -2.02
C ALA A 321 19.08 -17.15 -3.29
N LEU A 322 18.08 -16.84 -4.11
CA LEU A 322 17.83 -17.51 -5.38
C LEU A 322 19.00 -17.34 -6.37
N ASN A 323 19.60 -16.16 -6.42
CA ASN A 323 20.76 -15.91 -7.27
C ASN A 323 21.98 -16.75 -6.84
N ARG A 324 22.19 -16.93 -5.54
CA ARG A 324 23.23 -17.83 -5.02
C ARG A 324 22.92 -19.30 -5.34
N PHE A 325 21.66 -19.69 -5.18
CA PHE A 325 21.20 -21.03 -5.55
C PHE A 325 21.38 -21.29 -7.04
N ALA A 326 21.10 -20.33 -7.91
CA ALA A 326 21.28 -20.47 -9.36
C ALA A 326 22.73 -20.82 -9.72
N LEU A 327 23.71 -20.19 -9.09
CA LEU A 327 25.12 -20.52 -9.28
C LEU A 327 25.45 -21.95 -8.80
N ALA A 328 24.97 -22.29 -7.60
CA ALA A 328 25.19 -23.63 -7.02
C ALA A 328 24.54 -24.73 -7.86
N ALA A 329 23.32 -24.49 -8.35
CA ALA A 329 22.57 -25.40 -9.22
C ALA A 329 23.26 -25.61 -10.56
N LEU A 330 23.80 -24.55 -11.16
CA LEU A 330 24.59 -24.66 -12.41
C LEU A 330 25.83 -25.54 -12.22
N ILE A 331 26.61 -25.30 -11.17
CA ILE A 331 27.78 -26.10 -10.85
C ILE A 331 27.40 -27.57 -10.60
N ALA A 332 26.37 -27.80 -9.78
CA ALA A 332 25.88 -29.14 -9.46
C ALA A 332 25.39 -29.89 -10.72
N SER A 333 24.63 -29.22 -11.61
CA SER A 333 24.14 -29.83 -12.84
C SER A 333 25.28 -30.28 -13.76
N VAL A 334 26.35 -29.48 -13.87
CA VAL A 334 27.56 -29.86 -14.64
C VAL A 334 28.28 -31.04 -14.00
N LEU A 335 28.41 -31.08 -12.66
CA LEU A 335 29.03 -32.21 -11.97
C LEU A 335 28.23 -33.51 -12.18
N VAL A 336 26.89 -33.44 -12.09
CA VAL A 336 26.02 -34.59 -12.37
C VAL A 336 26.17 -35.07 -13.83
N ALA A 337 26.25 -34.12 -14.78
CA ALA A 337 26.48 -34.44 -16.18
C ALA A 337 27.84 -35.12 -16.44
N LEU A 338 28.89 -34.65 -15.77
CA LEU A 338 30.23 -35.27 -15.86
C LEU A 338 30.26 -36.68 -15.30
N THR A 339 29.56 -36.95 -14.18
CA THR A 339 29.42 -38.31 -13.62
C THR A 339 28.69 -39.23 -14.60
N ALA A 340 27.59 -38.75 -15.20
CA ALA A 340 26.85 -39.51 -16.20
C ALA A 340 27.70 -39.76 -17.48
N GLY A 341 28.46 -38.77 -17.92
CA GLY A 341 29.36 -38.88 -19.05
C GLY A 341 30.50 -39.88 -18.83
N GLY A 342 31.00 -39.94 -17.59
CA GLY A 342 32.01 -40.94 -17.21
C GLY A 342 31.48 -42.40 -17.19
N ILE A 343 30.21 -42.59 -16.87
CA ILE A 343 29.55 -43.91 -16.82
C ILE A 343 29.04 -44.35 -18.21
N GLY A 344 28.32 -43.46 -18.91
CA GLY A 344 27.56 -43.81 -20.11
C GLY A 344 28.00 -43.08 -21.40
N GLY A 345 29.14 -42.39 -21.38
CA GLY A 345 29.65 -41.64 -22.52
C GLY A 345 29.03 -40.25 -22.70
N VAL A 346 29.50 -39.51 -23.68
CA VAL A 346 29.17 -38.09 -23.90
C VAL A 346 27.66 -37.85 -24.05
N ARG A 347 26.96 -38.74 -24.78
CA ARG A 347 25.51 -38.62 -24.98
C ARG A 347 24.72 -38.69 -23.66
N ALA A 348 25.06 -39.69 -22.81
CA ALA A 348 24.45 -39.81 -21.47
C ALA A 348 24.73 -38.56 -20.62
N GLY A 349 25.94 -38.01 -20.71
CA GLY A 349 26.32 -36.78 -20.06
C GLY A 349 25.47 -35.56 -20.48
N VAL A 350 25.30 -35.34 -21.80
CA VAL A 350 24.51 -34.24 -22.34
C VAL A 350 23.03 -34.37 -21.97
N ARG A 351 22.45 -35.57 -22.13
CA ARG A 351 21.05 -35.82 -21.74
C ARG A 351 20.82 -35.63 -20.26
N THR A 352 21.73 -36.10 -19.42
CA THR A 352 21.67 -35.91 -17.97
C THR A 352 21.88 -34.43 -17.60
N TRP A 353 22.74 -33.69 -18.30
CA TRP A 353 22.90 -32.25 -18.07
C TRP A 353 21.60 -31.49 -18.33
N SER A 354 20.96 -31.76 -19.48
CA SER A 354 19.67 -31.15 -19.81
C SER A 354 18.60 -31.46 -18.74
N ALA A 355 18.49 -32.75 -18.35
CA ALA A 355 17.56 -33.13 -17.28
C ALA A 355 17.91 -32.48 -15.90
N ALA A 356 19.20 -32.41 -15.55
CA ALA A 356 19.63 -31.87 -14.27
C ALA A 356 19.39 -30.37 -14.13
N ILE A 357 19.68 -29.60 -15.21
CA ILE A 357 19.52 -28.15 -15.15
C ILE A 357 18.05 -27.75 -15.17
N LEU A 358 17.20 -28.46 -15.93
CA LEU A 358 15.75 -28.26 -15.90
C LEU A 358 15.14 -28.66 -14.55
N ALA A 359 15.55 -29.80 -13.98
CA ALA A 359 15.10 -30.19 -12.64
C ALA A 359 15.55 -29.26 -11.51
N ALA A 360 16.66 -28.53 -11.71
CA ALA A 360 17.17 -27.52 -10.78
C ALA A 360 16.40 -26.19 -10.83
N CYS A 361 15.73 -25.91 -11.92
CA CYS A 361 15.01 -24.66 -12.15
C CYS A 361 13.51 -24.94 -12.27
N PRO A 362 12.80 -25.20 -11.15
CA PRO A 362 11.34 -25.40 -11.20
C PRO A 362 10.68 -24.23 -11.92
N ALA A 363 9.79 -24.51 -12.85
CA ALA A 363 9.17 -23.55 -13.75
C ALA A 363 8.55 -22.31 -13.08
N THR A 364 8.24 -22.39 -11.79
CA THR A 364 7.66 -21.27 -11.01
C THR A 364 8.68 -20.45 -10.23
N LEU A 365 9.98 -20.71 -10.39
CA LEU A 365 11.04 -20.06 -9.60
C LEU A 365 10.96 -18.53 -9.63
N LEU A 366 10.82 -17.92 -10.80
CA LEU A 366 10.71 -16.48 -10.93
C LEU A 366 9.32 -15.93 -10.54
N ILE A 367 8.26 -16.68 -10.82
CA ILE A 367 6.89 -16.25 -10.52
C ILE A 367 6.70 -16.06 -9.03
N CYS A 368 7.25 -16.91 -8.19
CA CYS A 368 7.14 -16.76 -6.74
C CYS A 368 7.77 -15.49 -6.19
N GLN A 369 8.67 -14.87 -6.94
CA GLN A 369 9.26 -13.58 -6.60
C GLN A 369 8.41 -12.40 -7.08
N THR A 370 7.81 -12.50 -8.25
CA THR A 370 7.12 -11.39 -8.90
C THR A 370 5.63 -11.36 -8.60
N ARG A 371 4.96 -12.53 -8.57
CA ARG A 371 3.52 -12.63 -8.41
C ARG A 371 2.99 -12.05 -7.09
N PRO A 372 3.57 -12.31 -5.90
CA PRO A 372 3.08 -11.71 -4.67
C PRO A 372 3.14 -10.18 -4.69
N GLY A 373 4.22 -9.63 -5.23
CA GLY A 373 4.39 -8.18 -5.40
C GLY A 373 3.38 -7.60 -6.40
N TRP A 374 3.12 -8.30 -7.50
CA TRP A 374 2.15 -7.89 -8.50
C TRP A 374 0.71 -7.89 -7.97
N ILE A 375 0.29 -8.94 -7.25
CA ILE A 375 -1.03 -9.01 -6.62
C ILE A 375 -1.20 -7.86 -5.62
N LEU A 376 -0.20 -7.66 -4.76
CA LEU A 376 -0.23 -6.60 -3.76
C LEU A 376 -0.26 -5.21 -4.41
N GLN A 377 0.59 -4.96 -5.43
CA GLN A 377 0.67 -3.65 -6.06
C GLN A 377 -0.64 -3.27 -6.78
N ARG A 378 -1.30 -4.21 -7.44
CA ARG A 378 -2.63 -3.98 -8.03
C ARG A 378 -3.65 -3.51 -6.98
N ARG A 379 -3.58 -4.06 -5.78
CA ARG A 379 -4.43 -3.65 -4.67
C ARG A 379 -4.03 -2.29 -4.13
N LEU A 380 -2.73 -2.07 -3.90
CA LEU A 380 -2.20 -0.80 -3.41
C LEU A 380 -2.44 0.36 -4.38
N HIS A 381 -2.35 0.10 -5.68
CA HIS A 381 -2.62 1.11 -6.71
C HIS A 381 -4.04 1.70 -6.57
N ARG A 382 -5.05 0.89 -6.23
CA ARG A 382 -6.42 1.34 -6.00
C ARG A 382 -6.54 2.31 -4.83
N PHE A 383 -5.66 2.18 -3.82
CA PHE A 383 -5.58 3.05 -2.66
C PHE A 383 -4.50 4.13 -2.78
N GLY A 384 -3.95 4.30 -3.97
CA GLY A 384 -2.89 5.27 -4.20
C GLY A 384 -1.63 5.02 -3.38
N ALA A 385 -1.32 3.78 -3.03
CA ALA A 385 -0.17 3.44 -2.20
C ALA A 385 0.92 2.69 -2.98
N VAL A 386 2.18 2.93 -2.63
CA VAL A 386 3.36 2.29 -3.24
C VAL A 386 4.37 1.96 -2.16
N LEU A 387 4.93 0.73 -2.16
CA LEU A 387 5.97 0.31 -1.23
C LEU A 387 7.35 0.80 -1.68
N CYS A 388 8.16 1.32 -0.77
CA CYS A 388 9.53 1.77 -1.03
C CYS A 388 10.51 0.59 -1.18
N GLY A 389 10.28 -0.23 -2.21
CA GLY A 389 11.08 -1.39 -2.53
C GLY A 389 11.15 -2.43 -1.42
N TRP A 390 12.17 -3.29 -1.46
CA TRP A 390 12.35 -4.33 -0.43
C TRP A 390 12.74 -3.76 0.94
N LYS A 391 13.41 -2.60 0.99
CA LYS A 391 13.74 -1.93 2.24
C LYS A 391 12.45 -1.55 2.99
N GLY A 392 11.48 -0.97 2.30
CA GLY A 392 10.16 -0.66 2.86
C GLY A 392 9.42 -1.90 3.38
N VAL A 393 9.52 -3.03 2.66
CA VAL A 393 8.96 -4.33 3.10
C VAL A 393 9.62 -4.81 4.40
N GLN A 394 10.94 -4.62 4.57
CA GLN A 394 11.65 -4.98 5.80
C GLN A 394 11.29 -4.06 6.96
N THR A 395 11.19 -2.77 6.72
CA THR A 395 10.78 -1.75 7.72
C THR A 395 9.39 -2.05 8.28
N ALA A 396 8.44 -2.52 7.46
CA ALA A 396 7.11 -2.91 7.91
C ALA A 396 7.10 -4.12 8.86
N ALA A 397 8.18 -4.87 8.96
CA ALA A 397 8.25 -6.09 9.78
C ALA A 397 8.38 -5.79 11.29
N GLY A 398 8.16 -6.83 12.12
CA GLY A 398 8.30 -6.76 13.57
C GLY A 398 7.06 -6.20 14.28
N ARG A 399 7.17 -5.97 15.59
CA ARG A 399 6.13 -5.29 16.37
C ARG A 399 6.16 -3.80 16.09
N ALA A 400 4.99 -3.18 16.02
CA ALA A 400 4.90 -1.74 15.85
C ALA A 400 3.53 -1.22 16.28
N VAL A 401 3.53 0.02 16.75
CA VAL A 401 2.34 0.81 17.04
C VAL A 401 1.94 1.52 15.75
N VAL A 402 0.63 1.62 15.50
CA VAL A 402 0.07 2.36 14.38
C VAL A 402 -0.81 3.47 14.95
N PRO A 403 -0.27 4.69 15.10
CA PRO A 403 -1.08 5.85 15.46
C PRO A 403 -2.14 6.10 14.41
N ILE A 404 -3.37 6.33 14.84
CA ILE A 404 -4.53 6.57 13.98
C ILE A 404 -5.14 7.90 14.41
N SER A 405 -5.16 8.86 13.51
CA SER A 405 -5.80 10.16 13.70
C SER A 405 -7.30 10.10 13.36
N ASP A 406 -8.01 11.16 13.66
CA ASP A 406 -9.39 11.32 13.22
C ASP A 406 -9.49 11.52 11.69
N GLU A 407 -8.52 12.16 11.06
CA GLU A 407 -8.44 12.27 9.60
C GLU A 407 -8.27 10.90 8.91
N ASP A 408 -7.59 9.95 9.56
CA ASP A 408 -7.44 8.60 9.06
C ASP A 408 -8.77 7.83 9.05
N LEU A 409 -9.58 8.02 10.09
CA LEU A 409 -10.89 7.38 10.23
C LEU A 409 -11.99 8.13 9.49
N MET A 410 -11.88 9.45 9.43
CA MET A 410 -12.86 10.35 8.83
C MET A 410 -12.19 11.24 7.77
N PRO A 411 -11.73 10.67 6.65
CA PRO A 411 -11.10 11.45 5.59
C PRO A 411 -12.04 12.54 5.06
N SER A 412 -11.45 13.56 4.46
CA SER A 412 -12.17 14.75 3.98
C SER A 412 -13.39 14.38 3.13
N GLY A 413 -14.56 14.91 3.50
CA GLY A 413 -15.83 14.66 2.81
C GLY A 413 -16.60 13.42 3.28
N SER A 414 -16.03 12.59 4.17
CA SER A 414 -16.72 11.41 4.72
C SER A 414 -17.74 11.74 5.82
N VAL A 415 -17.65 12.91 6.42
CA VAL A 415 -18.56 13.40 7.45
C VAL A 415 -19.24 14.66 6.95
N LYS A 416 -20.53 14.79 7.24
CA LYS A 416 -21.34 15.96 6.89
C LYS A 416 -22.23 16.31 8.06
N ILE A 417 -22.58 17.59 8.21
CA ILE A 417 -23.62 18.03 9.12
C ILE A 417 -24.95 17.91 8.39
N ASN A 418 -25.84 17.06 8.90
CA ASN A 418 -27.16 16.80 8.31
C ASN A 418 -28.16 17.89 8.67
N GLY A 419 -27.99 18.50 9.84
CA GLY A 419 -28.79 19.62 10.30
C GLY A 419 -28.36 20.10 11.67
N ILE A 420 -28.67 21.36 12.00
CA ILE A 420 -28.46 21.96 13.32
C ILE A 420 -29.79 22.47 13.82
N LYS A 421 -30.20 22.01 15.01
CA LYS A 421 -31.41 22.48 15.69
C LYS A 421 -31.01 23.32 16.90
N PHE A 422 -31.53 24.54 16.95
CA PHE A 422 -31.32 25.48 18.04
C PHE A 422 -32.49 25.39 19.03
N TYR A 423 -32.18 25.49 20.30
CA TYR A 423 -33.13 25.36 21.41
C TYR A 423 -33.15 26.60 22.32
N SER A 424 -32.31 27.59 22.06
CA SER A 424 -32.23 28.85 22.77
C SER A 424 -32.52 30.01 21.83
N ASN A 425 -32.86 31.16 22.41
CA ASN A 425 -33.10 32.41 21.66
C ASN A 425 -31.81 33.17 21.31
N ARG A 426 -30.65 32.53 21.45
CA ARG A 426 -29.33 33.11 21.09
C ARG A 426 -29.17 33.22 19.59
N ASN A 427 -28.36 34.19 19.16
CA ASN A 427 -28.04 34.33 17.73
C ASN A 427 -27.35 33.07 17.18
N PRO A 428 -27.95 32.37 16.19
CA PRO A 428 -27.36 31.17 15.59
C PRO A 428 -25.96 31.38 15.05
N ASP A 429 -25.64 32.56 14.54
CA ASP A 429 -24.32 32.86 13.95
C ASP A 429 -23.22 32.94 15.03
N SER A 430 -23.54 33.49 16.22
CA SER A 430 -22.60 33.49 17.34
C SER A 430 -22.40 32.09 17.92
N VAL A 431 -23.45 31.27 18.01
CA VAL A 431 -23.39 29.90 18.48
C VAL A 431 -22.51 29.04 17.55
N LEU A 432 -22.68 29.18 16.24
CA LEU A 432 -21.83 28.48 15.26
C LEU A 432 -20.38 28.94 15.31
N ALA A 433 -20.15 30.22 15.51
CA ALA A 433 -18.81 30.78 15.63
C ALA A 433 -18.09 30.27 16.89
N TYR A 434 -18.79 30.17 18.04
CA TYR A 434 -18.27 29.58 19.27
C TYR A 434 -17.92 28.09 19.08
N ALA A 435 -18.83 27.31 18.47
CA ALA A 435 -18.58 25.92 18.17
C ALA A 435 -17.35 25.75 17.23
N THR A 436 -17.21 26.64 16.23
CA THR A 436 -16.07 26.64 15.31
C THR A 436 -14.78 26.93 16.05
N ALA A 437 -14.74 27.93 16.91
CA ALA A 437 -13.55 28.31 17.69
C ALA A 437 -13.06 27.12 18.55
N ILE A 438 -13.96 26.47 19.28
CA ILE A 438 -13.65 25.31 20.12
C ILE A 438 -13.16 24.12 19.28
N MET A 439 -13.85 23.81 18.17
CA MET A 439 -13.46 22.70 17.31
C MET A 439 -12.12 22.93 16.62
N THR A 440 -11.80 24.16 16.25
CA THR A 440 -10.51 24.52 15.64
C THR A 440 -9.38 24.35 16.65
N GLU A 441 -9.55 24.81 17.88
CA GLU A 441 -8.55 24.66 18.95
C GLU A 441 -8.32 23.18 19.31
N SER A 442 -9.38 22.37 19.28
CA SER A 442 -9.26 20.92 19.54
C SER A 442 -8.47 20.16 18.47
N GLY A 443 -8.16 20.77 17.32
CA GLY A 443 -7.50 20.11 16.18
C GLY A 443 -8.35 19.03 15.52
N SER A 444 -9.67 18.97 15.79
CA SER A 444 -10.56 17.96 15.22
C SER A 444 -10.77 18.17 13.71
N CYS A 445 -10.78 17.08 12.93
CA CYS A 445 -11.12 17.13 11.51
C CYS A 445 -12.52 17.71 11.24
N LEU A 446 -13.42 17.67 12.25
CA LEU A 446 -14.76 18.26 12.18
C LEU A 446 -14.73 19.79 12.16
N ALA A 447 -13.66 20.43 12.62
CA ALA A 447 -13.50 21.89 12.58
C ALA A 447 -13.75 22.46 11.18
N ARG A 448 -13.26 21.76 10.15
CA ARG A 448 -13.44 22.17 8.73
C ARG A 448 -14.92 22.32 8.34
N LEU A 449 -15.81 21.50 8.91
CA LEU A 449 -17.25 21.55 8.63
C LEU A 449 -17.87 22.84 9.20
N PHE A 450 -17.52 23.15 10.44
CA PHE A 450 -18.00 24.37 11.14
C PHE A 450 -17.37 25.64 10.54
N GLU A 451 -16.07 25.62 10.22
CA GLU A 451 -15.42 26.74 9.53
C GLU A 451 -16.07 27.09 8.19
N HIS A 452 -16.47 26.07 7.42
CA HIS A 452 -17.16 26.30 6.16
C HIS A 452 -18.49 27.01 6.36
N MET A 453 -19.25 26.65 7.41
CA MET A 453 -20.52 27.28 7.74
C MET A 453 -20.33 28.75 8.17
N VAL A 454 -19.37 29.02 9.06
CA VAL A 454 -19.06 30.38 9.53
C VAL A 454 -18.61 31.27 8.35
N LYS A 455 -17.75 30.75 7.45
CA LYS A 455 -17.33 31.48 6.25
C LYS A 455 -18.50 31.78 5.32
N THR A 456 -19.42 30.83 5.13
CA THR A 456 -20.59 31.00 4.25
C THR A 456 -21.55 32.05 4.80
N ARG A 457 -21.71 32.11 6.13
CA ARG A 457 -22.58 33.06 6.80
C ARG A 457 -21.91 34.40 7.10
N LYS A 458 -20.61 34.53 6.85
CA LYS A 458 -19.78 35.70 7.17
C LYS A 458 -19.87 36.07 8.66
N SER A 459 -20.02 35.07 9.54
CA SER A 459 -20.08 35.25 10.98
C SER A 459 -18.74 35.72 11.54
N GLN A 460 -18.77 36.44 12.66
CA GLN A 460 -17.59 36.92 13.36
C GLN A 460 -16.79 35.73 13.91
N ARG A 461 -15.47 35.83 13.93
CA ARG A 461 -14.61 34.88 14.63
C ARG A 461 -14.38 35.35 16.06
N TYR A 462 -14.36 34.40 16.98
CA TYR A 462 -14.07 34.62 18.38
C TYR A 462 -12.80 33.91 18.79
N GLU A 463 -12.02 34.54 19.66
CA GLU A 463 -10.84 33.93 20.28
C GLU A 463 -11.26 33.26 21.59
N LEU A 464 -10.57 32.21 21.97
CA LEU A 464 -10.78 31.47 23.22
C LEU A 464 -9.96 32.12 24.32
N GLU A 465 -10.58 32.37 25.48
CA GLU A 465 -9.89 32.83 26.68
C GLU A 465 -9.27 31.64 27.43
N GLU A 466 -9.99 30.52 27.51
CA GLU A 466 -9.55 29.29 28.14
C GLU A 466 -10.09 28.10 27.33
N PHE A 467 -9.28 27.02 27.16
CA PHE A 467 -9.70 25.78 26.51
C PHE A 467 -9.41 24.58 27.41
N LYS A 468 -10.37 23.65 27.52
CA LYS A 468 -10.23 22.43 28.30
C LYS A 468 -10.83 21.22 27.56
N SER A 469 -10.06 20.16 27.42
CA SER A 469 -10.54 18.87 26.94
C SER A 469 -10.88 17.98 28.14
N TYR A 470 -12.09 17.44 28.18
CA TYR A 470 -12.56 16.53 29.22
C TYR A 470 -12.41 15.08 28.76
N SER A 471 -11.94 14.23 29.66
CA SER A 471 -11.85 12.78 29.41
C SER A 471 -13.22 12.12 29.17
N ASP A 472 -14.28 12.75 29.61
CA ASP A 472 -15.68 12.27 29.52
C ASP A 472 -16.38 12.76 28.25
N GLN A 473 -15.66 12.84 27.14
CA GLN A 473 -16.21 13.00 25.78
C GLN A 473 -16.76 14.40 25.47
N GLY A 474 -16.06 15.40 25.92
CA GLY A 474 -16.45 16.78 25.67
C GLY A 474 -15.29 17.77 25.70
N LEU A 475 -15.58 18.97 25.23
CA LEU A 475 -14.70 20.12 25.17
C LEU A 475 -15.37 21.28 25.91
N GLY A 476 -14.58 22.08 26.58
CA GLY A 476 -15.05 23.30 27.22
C GLY A 476 -14.15 24.48 26.88
N ALA A 477 -14.73 25.66 26.79
CA ALA A 477 -13.98 26.89 26.60
C ALA A 477 -14.65 28.06 27.27
N ILE A 478 -13.92 29.13 27.53
CA ILE A 478 -14.44 30.42 27.87
C ILE A 478 -14.29 31.34 26.66
N ILE A 479 -15.39 31.91 26.20
CA ILE A 479 -15.46 32.80 25.05
C ILE A 479 -16.29 34.04 25.44
N CYS A 480 -15.70 35.20 25.33
CA CYS A 480 -16.32 36.46 25.76
C CYS A 480 -16.85 36.42 27.21
N GLY A 481 -16.15 35.73 28.11
CA GLY A 481 -16.54 35.53 29.50
C GLY A 481 -17.65 34.50 29.73
N GLU A 482 -18.20 33.88 28.68
CA GLU A 482 -19.23 32.83 28.77
C GLU A 482 -18.59 31.45 28.73
N LYS A 483 -19.03 30.53 29.60
CA LYS A 483 -18.59 29.13 29.60
C LYS A 483 -19.34 28.35 28.55
N VAL A 484 -18.63 27.82 27.57
CA VAL A 484 -19.18 27.05 26.47
C VAL A 484 -18.75 25.59 26.59
N LEU A 485 -19.71 24.67 26.54
CA LEU A 485 -19.47 23.22 26.56
C LEU A 485 -19.94 22.59 25.26
N LEU A 486 -19.12 21.71 24.72
CA LEU A 486 -19.38 21.01 23.46
C LEU A 486 -19.06 19.53 23.62
N GLY A 487 -19.97 18.62 23.29
CA GLY A 487 -19.68 17.20 23.47
C GLY A 487 -20.87 16.29 23.17
N THR A 488 -20.86 15.12 23.79
CA THR A 488 -21.95 14.15 23.71
C THR A 488 -23.12 14.54 24.64
N GLN A 489 -24.29 13.93 24.43
CA GLN A 489 -25.43 14.14 25.33
C GLN A 489 -25.10 13.74 26.78
N GLU A 490 -24.37 12.62 26.94
CA GLU A 490 -23.96 12.10 28.25
C GLU A 490 -22.99 13.05 28.95
N PHE A 491 -22.05 13.62 28.20
CA PHE A 491 -21.15 14.63 28.75
C PHE A 491 -21.88 15.85 29.29
N LEU A 492 -22.82 16.43 28.54
CA LEU A 492 -23.59 17.59 29.03
C LEU A 492 -24.42 17.24 30.26
N LYS A 493 -25.03 16.04 30.31
CA LYS A 493 -25.76 15.58 31.52
C LYS A 493 -24.80 15.44 32.72
N THR A 494 -23.59 14.91 32.54
CA THR A 494 -22.58 14.82 33.60
C THR A 494 -22.14 16.19 34.09
N MET A 495 -22.10 17.18 33.20
CA MET A 495 -21.80 18.57 33.55
C MET A 495 -23.01 19.33 34.20
N GLY A 496 -24.13 18.63 34.43
CA GLY A 496 -25.32 19.20 35.08
C GLY A 496 -26.23 20.00 34.15
N ILE A 497 -26.03 19.89 32.83
CA ILE A 497 -26.87 20.59 31.85
C ILE A 497 -28.13 19.75 31.58
N HIS A 498 -29.30 20.38 31.67
CA HIS A 498 -30.55 19.72 31.32
C HIS A 498 -30.70 19.62 29.81
N VAL A 499 -30.53 18.41 29.25
CA VAL A 499 -30.75 18.12 27.84
C VAL A 499 -32.09 17.42 27.69
N PRO A 500 -33.02 17.88 26.84
CA PRO A 500 -34.31 17.24 26.62
C PRO A 500 -34.17 15.76 26.30
N ASP A 501 -35.07 14.93 26.83
CA ASP A 501 -35.09 13.50 26.53
C ASP A 501 -35.83 13.21 25.21
N GLY A 502 -35.55 12.06 24.59
CA GLY A 502 -36.26 11.63 23.39
C GLY A 502 -35.52 11.92 22.07
N PHE A 503 -34.28 12.37 22.11
CA PHE A 503 -33.49 12.52 20.88
C PHE A 503 -33.17 11.16 20.25
N PRO A 504 -33.23 11.06 18.91
CA PRO A 504 -32.73 9.90 18.20
C PRO A 504 -31.27 9.61 18.59
N ARG A 505 -30.89 8.32 18.58
CA ARG A 505 -29.51 7.88 18.89
C ARG A 505 -28.53 8.15 17.72
N ASP A 506 -28.78 9.17 16.92
CA ASP A 506 -27.90 9.58 15.85
C ASP A 506 -26.64 10.23 16.41
N PRO A 507 -25.48 10.03 15.80
CA PRO A 507 -24.27 10.76 16.16
C PRO A 507 -24.52 12.27 16.04
N ALA A 508 -24.40 12.99 17.12
CA ALA A 508 -24.66 14.43 17.17
C ALA A 508 -23.72 15.12 18.16
N ILE A 509 -23.42 16.37 17.87
CA ILE A 509 -22.68 17.27 18.72
C ILE A 509 -23.71 18.12 19.47
N TYR A 510 -23.62 18.15 20.79
CA TYR A 510 -24.45 18.93 21.67
C TYR A 510 -23.65 20.09 22.22
N MET A 511 -24.27 21.26 22.32
CA MET A 511 -23.63 22.48 22.80
C MET A 511 -24.47 23.14 23.86
N ALA A 512 -23.80 23.57 24.92
CA ALA A 512 -24.40 24.38 25.96
C ALA A 512 -23.54 25.63 26.21
N ILE A 513 -24.20 26.74 26.56
CA ILE A 513 -23.55 27.99 26.94
C ILE A 513 -24.05 28.33 28.34
N GLU A 514 -23.13 28.54 29.26
CA GLU A 514 -23.37 28.64 30.69
C GLU A 514 -24.03 27.34 31.20
N GLN A 515 -25.31 27.40 31.58
CA GLN A 515 -26.09 26.23 31.99
C GLN A 515 -27.28 25.94 31.06
N GLU A 516 -27.34 26.63 29.92
CA GLU A 516 -28.44 26.50 28.97
C GLU A 516 -28.01 25.56 27.80
N PHE A 517 -28.85 24.57 27.48
CA PHE A 517 -28.70 23.78 26.29
C PHE A 517 -29.08 24.60 25.05
N VAL A 518 -28.13 24.80 24.12
CA VAL A 518 -28.26 25.78 23.03
C VAL A 518 -28.55 25.11 21.68
N CYS A 519 -27.80 24.10 21.32
CA CYS A 519 -28.01 23.47 20.01
C CYS A 519 -27.57 21.99 19.95
N ARG A 520 -28.11 21.29 18.95
CA ARG A 520 -27.74 19.95 18.55
C ARG A 520 -27.40 19.92 17.05
N ALA A 521 -26.18 19.54 16.70
CA ALA A 521 -25.74 19.35 15.33
C ALA A 521 -25.68 17.86 15.01
N VAL A 522 -26.52 17.38 14.11
CA VAL A 522 -26.56 15.96 13.69
C VAL A 522 -25.52 15.71 12.65
N LEU A 523 -24.71 14.66 12.86
CA LEU A 523 -23.65 14.25 11.96
C LEU A 523 -24.09 13.05 11.10
N ALA A 524 -23.89 13.16 9.80
CA ALA A 524 -24.04 12.05 8.87
C ALA A 524 -22.65 11.55 8.45
N PHE A 525 -22.40 10.28 8.69
CA PHE A 525 -21.15 9.63 8.36
C PHE A 525 -21.33 8.72 7.14
N GLY A 526 -20.58 8.95 6.09
CA GLY A 526 -20.44 8.02 4.98
C GLY A 526 -19.89 6.67 5.44
N LYS A 527 -20.19 5.61 4.73
CA LYS A 527 -19.63 4.28 4.98
C LYS A 527 -18.44 4.08 4.04
N LEU A 528 -17.24 4.25 4.56
CA LEU A 528 -16.01 4.02 3.80
C LEU A 528 -15.54 2.58 4.02
N LYS A 529 -15.88 1.68 3.10
CA LYS A 529 -15.46 0.26 3.15
C LYS A 529 -13.92 0.13 3.23
N GLY A 530 -13.19 1.02 2.56
CA GLY A 530 -11.73 1.06 2.61
C GLY A 530 -11.17 1.28 4.00
N VAL A 531 -11.71 2.24 4.77
CA VAL A 531 -11.28 2.53 6.14
C VAL A 531 -11.61 1.36 7.08
N SER A 532 -12.83 0.80 6.96
CA SER A 532 -13.25 -0.38 7.73
C SER A 532 -12.36 -1.59 7.45
N ALA A 533 -12.10 -1.87 6.17
CA ALA A 533 -11.23 -2.97 5.77
C ALA A 533 -9.77 -2.75 6.20
N GLY A 534 -9.26 -1.52 6.11
CA GLY A 534 -7.92 -1.15 6.57
C GLY A 534 -7.75 -1.32 8.07
N LEU A 535 -8.71 -0.82 8.85
CA LEU A 535 -8.72 -0.97 10.31
C LEU A 535 -8.83 -2.46 10.71
N GLY A 536 -9.70 -3.21 10.04
CA GLY A 536 -9.83 -4.66 10.23
C GLY A 536 -8.53 -5.41 9.91
N ALA A 537 -7.84 -5.03 8.82
CA ALA A 537 -6.55 -5.62 8.46
C ALA A 537 -5.46 -5.34 9.51
N LEU A 538 -5.42 -4.14 10.09
CA LEU A 538 -4.50 -3.81 11.19
C LEU A 538 -4.80 -4.64 12.44
N CYS A 539 -6.08 -4.71 12.85
CA CYS A 539 -6.52 -5.48 14.02
C CYS A 539 -6.32 -7.00 13.85
N ALA A 540 -6.34 -7.52 12.62
CA ALA A 540 -6.05 -8.92 12.34
C ALA A 540 -4.58 -9.31 12.60
N GLN A 541 -3.66 -8.35 12.60
CA GLN A 541 -2.23 -8.58 12.76
C GLN A 541 -1.81 -8.57 14.24
N ARG A 542 -1.41 -9.72 14.79
CA ARG A 542 -0.98 -9.85 16.22
C ARG A 542 0.21 -8.95 16.62
N LYS A 543 1.01 -8.50 15.67
CA LYS A 543 2.22 -7.70 15.92
C LYS A 543 2.02 -6.21 15.64
N LEU A 544 0.80 -5.79 15.31
CA LEU A 544 0.44 -4.40 15.15
C LEU A 544 -0.53 -4.01 16.24
N THR A 545 -0.32 -2.85 16.82
CA THR A 545 -1.19 -2.28 17.83
C THR A 545 -1.70 -0.93 17.31
N PRO A 546 -2.92 -0.87 16.78
CA PRO A 546 -3.55 0.39 16.44
C PRO A 546 -3.78 1.22 17.71
N VAL A 547 -3.46 2.50 17.68
CA VAL A 547 -3.61 3.43 18.81
C VAL A 547 -4.31 4.70 18.33
N LEU A 548 -5.42 5.04 18.96
CA LEU A 548 -6.12 6.28 18.65
C LEU A 548 -5.36 7.47 19.23
N THR A 549 -4.99 8.43 18.37
CA THR A 549 -4.25 9.64 18.77
C THR A 549 -5.12 10.90 18.79
N SER A 550 -6.37 10.78 18.38
CA SER A 550 -7.30 11.91 18.35
C SER A 550 -8.04 12.10 19.68
N ASN A 551 -8.16 13.34 20.10
CA ASN A 551 -9.02 13.75 21.22
C ASN A 551 -10.47 14.07 20.78
N ASN A 552 -10.85 13.66 19.57
CA ASN A 552 -12.21 13.86 19.07
C ASN A 552 -13.20 13.00 19.87
N PHE A 553 -14.06 13.64 20.63
CA PHE A 553 -15.04 13.00 21.51
C PHE A 553 -16.08 12.13 20.78
N VAL A 554 -16.25 12.30 19.47
CA VAL A 554 -17.14 11.44 18.66
C VAL A 554 -16.54 10.05 18.42
N LEU A 555 -15.20 9.92 18.48
CA LEU A 555 -14.49 8.66 18.21
C LEU A 555 -14.38 7.77 19.45
N GLU A 556 -15.52 7.47 20.05
CA GLU A 556 -15.58 6.48 21.12
C GLU A 556 -15.40 5.05 20.64
N GLN A 557 -15.04 4.16 21.58
CA GLN A 557 -14.94 2.74 21.34
C GLN A 557 -16.25 2.15 20.79
N SER A 558 -17.39 2.57 21.35
CA SER A 558 -18.73 2.15 20.94
C SER A 558 -19.04 2.56 19.50
N PHE A 559 -18.72 3.81 19.16
CA PHE A 559 -18.89 4.36 17.82
C PHE A 559 -18.01 3.62 16.80
N ILE A 560 -16.71 3.45 17.07
CA ILE A 560 -15.79 2.75 16.16
C ILE A 560 -16.25 1.31 15.94
N ARG A 561 -16.66 0.58 16.99
CA ARG A 561 -17.17 -0.79 16.89
C ARG A 561 -18.41 -0.88 16.00
N SER A 562 -19.38 0.02 16.19
CA SER A 562 -20.64 0.01 15.44
C SER A 562 -20.46 0.45 13.98
N LYS A 563 -19.67 1.52 13.76
CA LYS A 563 -19.50 2.14 12.45
C LYS A 563 -18.60 1.33 11.53
N TYR A 564 -17.44 0.90 12.02
CA TYR A 564 -16.45 0.19 11.21
C TYR A 564 -16.54 -1.34 11.34
N ARG A 565 -17.38 -1.86 12.23
CA ARG A 565 -17.59 -3.30 12.48
C ARG A 565 -16.29 -4.04 12.78
N VAL A 566 -15.44 -3.45 13.60
CA VAL A 566 -14.13 -3.96 13.98
C VAL A 566 -14.10 -4.29 15.46
N ASP A 567 -13.30 -5.29 15.83
CA ASP A 567 -13.01 -5.62 17.22
C ASP A 567 -12.14 -4.53 17.85
N THR A 568 -12.75 -3.70 18.67
CA THR A 568 -12.08 -2.56 19.30
C THR A 568 -11.22 -2.94 20.49
N ASP A 569 -11.28 -4.18 20.98
CA ASP A 569 -10.44 -4.65 22.11
C ASP A 569 -8.96 -4.70 21.74
N LYS A 570 -8.66 -4.68 20.44
CA LYS A 570 -7.30 -4.62 19.88
C LYS A 570 -6.80 -3.21 19.59
N ILE A 571 -7.65 -2.20 19.78
CA ILE A 571 -7.30 -0.81 19.57
C ILE A 571 -7.03 -0.19 20.95
N LEU A 572 -5.90 0.45 21.11
CA LEU A 572 -5.61 1.18 22.34
C LEU A 572 -6.26 2.57 22.30
N PHE A 573 -6.88 2.93 23.42
CA PHE A 573 -7.47 4.23 23.67
C PHE A 573 -6.72 4.88 24.85
N PRO A 574 -5.55 5.49 24.62
CA PRO A 574 -4.78 6.10 25.68
C PRO A 574 -5.47 7.33 26.28
N SER A 575 -4.93 7.83 27.40
CA SER A 575 -5.40 9.06 28.02
C SER A 575 -5.27 10.27 27.07
N PRO A 576 -6.04 11.34 27.24
CA PRO A 576 -5.97 12.53 26.38
C PRO A 576 -4.55 13.11 26.27
N VAL A 577 -3.82 13.18 27.38
CA VAL A 577 -2.43 13.65 27.42
C VAL A 577 -1.50 12.76 26.58
N GLU A 578 -1.67 11.45 26.68
CA GLU A 578 -0.88 10.50 25.90
C GLU A 578 -1.22 10.57 24.40
N ARG A 579 -2.49 10.79 24.05
CA ARG A 579 -2.92 11.01 22.66
C ARG A 579 -2.24 12.24 22.05
N GLU A 580 -2.19 13.33 22.80
CA GLU A 580 -1.52 14.58 22.36
C GLU A 580 -0.01 14.36 22.19
N ARG A 581 0.63 13.63 23.12
CA ARG A 581 2.04 13.23 22.99
C ARG A 581 2.29 12.39 21.74
N LEU A 582 1.41 11.43 21.44
CA LEU A 582 1.52 10.58 20.26
C LEU A 582 1.23 11.36 18.96
N ALA A 583 0.30 12.29 18.97
CA ALA A 583 0.00 13.14 17.82
C ALA A 583 1.17 14.08 17.49
N SER A 584 1.85 14.62 18.50
CA SER A 584 3.02 15.49 18.34
C SER A 584 4.35 14.75 18.17
N TRP A 585 4.34 13.40 18.26
CA TRP A 585 5.55 12.59 18.16
C TRP A 585 6.28 12.78 16.82
N ALA A 586 7.51 13.31 16.90
CA ALA A 586 8.33 13.70 15.77
C ALA A 586 9.76 13.13 15.90
N PRO A 587 9.98 11.85 15.52
CA PRO A 587 11.30 11.25 15.64
C PRO A 587 12.30 11.82 14.62
N GLU A 588 13.54 12.02 15.04
CA GLU A 588 14.63 12.48 14.18
C GLU A 588 15.03 11.43 13.14
N GLN A 589 14.99 10.14 13.52
CA GLN A 589 15.37 9.03 12.65
C GLN A 589 14.15 8.20 12.32
N SER A 590 13.92 7.99 11.03
CA SER A 590 12.85 7.14 10.54
C SER A 590 13.25 6.39 9.29
N GLU A 591 12.76 5.17 9.15
CA GLU A 591 12.95 4.35 7.95
C GLU A 591 11.69 4.38 7.09
N HIS A 592 11.85 4.61 5.78
CA HIS A 592 10.74 4.71 4.84
C HIS A 592 10.15 3.33 4.57
N CYS A 593 8.82 3.23 4.64
CA CYS A 593 8.06 2.01 4.36
C CYS A 593 7.33 2.10 3.02
N ALA A 594 6.51 3.13 2.86
CA ALA A 594 5.65 3.31 1.69
C ALA A 594 5.35 4.79 1.44
N LEU A 595 4.86 5.09 0.24
CA LEU A 595 4.26 6.38 -0.10
C LEU A 595 2.77 6.19 -0.38
N THR A 596 1.96 7.19 -0.01
CA THR A 596 0.53 7.23 -0.32
C THR A 596 0.15 8.58 -0.94
N THR A 597 -0.77 8.54 -1.89
CA THR A 597 -1.29 9.73 -2.59
C THR A 597 -2.65 10.18 -2.06
N GLN A 598 -3.30 9.32 -1.28
CA GLN A 598 -4.64 9.53 -0.73
C GLN A 598 -4.57 9.72 0.78
N GLU A 599 -5.47 10.54 1.30
CA GLU A 599 -5.70 10.68 2.73
C GLU A 599 -6.48 9.46 3.26
N GLY A 600 -6.35 9.22 4.58
CA GLY A 600 -7.08 8.19 5.30
C GLY A 600 -6.32 6.88 5.49
N LEU A 601 -6.86 6.06 6.36
CA LEU A 601 -6.23 4.86 6.91
C LEU A 601 -5.95 3.77 5.86
N ALA A 602 -6.78 3.65 4.82
CA ALA A 602 -6.76 2.49 3.93
C ALA A 602 -5.40 2.28 3.25
N GLY A 603 -4.84 3.32 2.62
CA GLY A 603 -3.54 3.24 1.95
C GLY A 603 -2.42 2.81 2.90
N MET A 604 -2.35 3.43 4.08
CA MET A 604 -1.37 3.11 5.12
C MET A 604 -1.54 1.67 5.64
N ALA A 605 -2.76 1.30 6.00
CA ALA A 605 -3.05 -0.02 6.57
C ALA A 605 -2.70 -1.15 5.60
N PHE A 606 -3.13 -1.05 4.34
CA PHE A 606 -2.82 -2.05 3.33
C PHE A 606 -1.34 -2.06 2.91
N ALA A 607 -0.66 -0.92 2.91
CA ALA A 607 0.78 -0.89 2.68
C ALA A 607 1.55 -1.64 3.78
N ILE A 608 1.24 -1.38 5.06
CA ILE A 608 1.89 -2.02 6.20
C ILE A 608 1.58 -3.52 6.26
N THR A 609 0.30 -3.90 6.20
CA THR A 609 -0.13 -5.31 6.30
C THR A 609 0.28 -6.09 5.07
N GLY A 610 0.14 -5.50 3.88
CA GLY A 610 0.55 -6.08 2.61
C GLY A 610 2.06 -6.31 2.51
N ALA A 611 2.88 -5.36 2.98
CA ALA A 611 4.33 -5.54 3.03
C ALA A 611 4.74 -6.76 3.89
N ARG A 612 4.06 -7.00 5.00
CA ARG A 612 4.29 -8.16 5.88
C ARG A 612 3.97 -9.48 5.19
N SER A 613 2.82 -9.54 4.52
CA SER A 613 2.45 -10.72 3.74
C SER A 613 3.38 -10.95 2.57
N LEU A 614 3.74 -9.90 1.84
CA LEU A 614 4.71 -9.96 0.74
C LEU A 614 6.04 -10.52 1.23
N ARG A 615 6.54 -10.05 2.39
CA ARG A 615 7.77 -10.57 2.99
C ARG A 615 7.67 -12.06 3.25
N THR A 616 6.59 -12.50 3.89
CA THR A 616 6.38 -13.91 4.25
C THR A 616 6.25 -14.78 3.00
N ALA A 617 5.40 -14.39 2.06
CA ALA A 617 5.19 -15.12 0.81
C ALA A 617 6.49 -15.23 -0.02
N SER A 618 7.27 -14.15 -0.12
CA SER A 618 8.54 -14.16 -0.86
C SER A 618 9.60 -15.04 -0.21
N ILE A 619 9.70 -15.05 1.12
CA ILE A 619 10.68 -15.90 1.84
C ILE A 619 10.29 -17.37 1.70
N ILE A 620 9.03 -17.71 1.97
CA ILE A 620 8.56 -19.10 1.90
C ILE A 620 8.61 -19.58 0.44
N GLY A 621 8.19 -18.76 -0.51
CA GLY A 621 8.28 -19.06 -1.93
C GLY A 621 9.71 -19.38 -2.37
N ALA A 622 10.70 -18.57 -2.00
CA ALA A 622 12.10 -18.83 -2.29
C ALA A 622 12.61 -20.12 -1.65
N ALA A 623 12.23 -20.39 -0.38
CA ALA A 623 12.63 -21.61 0.31
C ALA A 623 12.07 -22.87 -0.37
N VAL A 624 10.79 -22.86 -0.74
CA VAL A 624 10.14 -23.98 -1.45
C VAL A 624 10.81 -24.25 -2.80
N HIS A 625 11.18 -23.19 -3.54
CA HIS A 625 11.87 -23.35 -4.81
C HIS A 625 13.28 -23.89 -4.69
N ILE A 626 14.05 -23.38 -3.74
CA ILE A 626 15.40 -23.92 -3.47
C ILE A 626 15.29 -25.40 -3.07
N LEU A 627 14.31 -25.75 -2.23
CA LEU A 627 14.08 -27.14 -1.86
C LEU A 627 13.72 -28.00 -3.07
N GLY A 628 12.80 -27.52 -3.92
CA GLY A 628 12.39 -28.22 -5.15
C GLY A 628 13.55 -28.46 -6.11
N GLY A 629 14.37 -27.45 -6.34
CA GLY A 629 15.58 -27.60 -7.17
C GLY A 629 16.60 -28.54 -6.59
N CYS A 630 16.82 -28.51 -5.27
CA CYS A 630 17.71 -29.48 -4.59
C CYS A 630 17.18 -30.92 -4.72
N VAL A 631 15.87 -31.13 -4.54
CA VAL A 631 15.25 -32.45 -4.69
C VAL A 631 15.33 -32.93 -6.13
N GLY A 632 15.09 -32.05 -7.11
CA GLY A 632 15.23 -32.36 -8.53
C GLY A 632 16.65 -32.79 -8.89
N LEU A 633 17.66 -32.01 -8.52
CA LEU A 633 19.06 -32.33 -8.72
C LEU A 633 19.47 -33.66 -8.06
N ALA A 634 19.03 -33.88 -6.80
CA ALA A 634 19.30 -35.12 -6.09
C ALA A 634 18.64 -36.33 -6.77
N ALA A 635 17.42 -36.20 -7.25
CA ALA A 635 16.73 -37.25 -7.99
C ALA A 635 17.48 -37.63 -9.28
N VAL A 636 17.91 -36.64 -10.09
CA VAL A 636 18.69 -36.87 -11.29
C VAL A 636 20.04 -37.54 -10.96
N LEU A 637 20.73 -37.09 -9.90
CA LEU A 637 21.98 -37.70 -9.45
C LEU A 637 21.80 -39.17 -9.05
N ILE A 638 20.78 -39.46 -8.23
CA ILE A 638 20.46 -40.81 -7.74
C ILE A 638 20.15 -41.73 -8.94
N LEU A 639 19.31 -41.30 -9.89
CA LEU A 639 19.00 -42.09 -11.09
C LEU A 639 20.24 -42.35 -11.94
N THR A 640 21.15 -41.37 -12.04
CA THR A 640 22.43 -41.52 -12.75
C THR A 640 23.31 -42.56 -12.08
N LEU A 641 23.48 -42.49 -10.75
CA LEU A 641 24.31 -43.45 -9.98
C LEU A 641 23.75 -44.87 -9.97
N LEU A 642 22.41 -45.01 -10.03
CA LEU A 642 21.73 -46.31 -10.13
C LEU A 642 21.73 -46.87 -11.57
N GLY A 643 22.27 -46.14 -12.57
CA GLY A 643 22.24 -46.53 -13.97
C GLY A 643 20.83 -46.52 -14.58
N ARG A 644 19.85 -45.86 -13.94
CA ARG A 644 18.45 -45.81 -14.40
C ARG A 644 18.11 -44.50 -15.12
N VAL A 645 19.00 -44.11 -16.04
CA VAL A 645 18.83 -42.90 -16.89
C VAL A 645 17.58 -43.02 -17.79
N ASP A 646 17.14 -44.24 -18.09
CA ASP A 646 15.90 -44.57 -18.79
C ASP A 646 14.64 -43.99 -18.14
N LEU A 647 14.64 -43.79 -16.82
CA LEU A 647 13.52 -43.16 -16.10
C LEU A 647 13.47 -41.63 -16.24
N MET A 648 14.56 -41.02 -16.74
CA MET A 648 14.55 -39.59 -17.05
C MET A 648 13.87 -39.32 -18.40
N THR A 649 12.54 -39.47 -18.41
CA THR A 649 11.72 -39.17 -19.58
C THR A 649 11.23 -37.71 -19.55
N PRO A 650 10.96 -37.08 -20.72
CA PRO A 650 10.35 -35.74 -20.76
C PRO A 650 9.05 -35.63 -19.97
N ALA A 651 8.24 -36.68 -19.97
CA ALA A 651 6.99 -36.73 -19.19
C ALA A 651 7.23 -36.70 -17.68
N ASN A 652 8.23 -37.46 -17.18
CA ASN A 652 8.57 -37.48 -15.74
C ASN A 652 9.15 -36.15 -15.29
N LEU A 653 9.94 -35.49 -16.15
CA LEU A 653 10.49 -34.16 -15.82
C LEU A 653 9.39 -33.10 -15.78
N LEU A 654 8.48 -33.06 -16.76
CA LEU A 654 7.31 -32.18 -16.73
C LEU A 654 6.43 -32.41 -15.49
N LEU A 655 6.24 -33.67 -15.09
CA LEU A 655 5.49 -34.01 -13.89
C LEU A 655 6.18 -33.46 -12.63
N LEU A 656 7.53 -33.57 -12.56
CA LEU A 656 8.31 -33.00 -11.46
C LEU A 656 8.13 -31.48 -11.39
N GLU A 657 8.23 -30.78 -12.51
CA GLU A 657 8.03 -29.33 -12.57
C GLU A 657 6.60 -28.92 -12.12
N LEU A 658 5.58 -29.63 -12.58
CA LEU A 658 4.19 -29.39 -12.22
C LEU A 658 3.92 -29.65 -10.73
N ILE A 659 4.51 -30.70 -10.14
CA ILE A 659 4.39 -30.98 -8.69
C ILE A 659 4.92 -29.81 -7.87
N TRP A 660 6.02 -29.19 -8.25
CA TRP A 660 6.57 -28.02 -7.55
C TRP A 660 5.89 -26.71 -7.93
N ALA A 661 5.28 -26.62 -9.12
CA ALA A 661 4.55 -25.44 -9.56
C ALA A 661 3.31 -25.16 -8.69
N VAL A 662 2.56 -26.19 -8.31
CA VAL A 662 1.32 -26.06 -7.55
C VAL A 662 1.54 -25.40 -6.19
N PRO A 663 2.38 -25.92 -5.27
CA PRO A 663 2.62 -25.26 -3.99
C PRO A 663 3.26 -23.87 -4.15
N GLY A 664 4.13 -23.69 -5.15
CA GLY A 664 4.69 -22.40 -5.48
C GLY A 664 3.63 -21.35 -5.81
N LEU A 665 2.68 -21.66 -6.67
CA LEU A 665 1.58 -20.77 -7.00
C LEU A 665 0.64 -20.54 -5.82
N MET A 666 0.31 -21.58 -5.04
CA MET A 666 -0.55 -21.44 -3.86
C MET A 666 0.02 -20.47 -2.82
N ILE A 667 1.33 -20.50 -2.57
CA ILE A 667 1.99 -19.59 -1.63
C ILE A 667 1.86 -18.13 -2.09
N THR A 668 1.91 -17.90 -3.40
CA THR A 668 1.78 -16.55 -3.94
C THR A 668 0.38 -15.95 -3.72
N GLU A 669 -0.66 -16.78 -3.65
CA GLU A 669 -2.04 -16.34 -3.42
C GLU A 669 -2.29 -15.88 -1.97
N TRP A 670 -1.40 -16.19 -1.00
CA TRP A 670 -1.55 -15.71 0.38
C TRP A 670 -1.56 -14.18 0.48
N THR A 671 -0.96 -13.48 -0.47
CA THR A 671 -1.01 -12.02 -0.54
C THR A 671 -2.37 -11.48 -1.02
N ARG A 672 -3.24 -12.36 -1.55
CA ARG A 672 -4.58 -11.99 -2.01
C ARG A 672 -5.60 -11.91 -0.87
N ASN A 673 -5.42 -12.71 0.18
CA ASN A 673 -6.38 -12.85 1.28
C ASN A 673 -6.16 -11.85 2.43
N LEU A 674 -5.58 -10.70 2.14
CA LEU A 674 -5.37 -9.60 3.09
C LEU A 674 -6.55 -8.66 3.17
#